data_fa4c49a635df44cff34e8c50a8e2618e
#
_entry.id   fa4c49a635df44cff34e8c50a8e2618e
#
_cell.length_a   1.000
_cell.length_b   1.000
_cell.length_c   1.000
_cell.angle_alpha   90.00
_cell.angle_beta   90.00
_cell.angle_gamma   90.00
#
_symmetry.space_group_name_H-M   'P 1'
#
loop_
_entity.id
_entity.type
_entity.pdbx_description
1 polymer ?
#
loop_
_entity_poly.entity_id
_entity_poly.type
_entity_poly.pdbx_seq_one_letter_code
_entity_poly.pdbx_strand_id
1 'polypeptide(L)'
;MNPKDRIKELQQELTHAQYLYYVKDAPTMSDFEYDKKYRELVDLETAHPEYIVPSSPTQRVGMKVEGSFEKVVHGRPMLSLSNVFNADEVRAFASRVEKELGHKPSAYVVELKIDGLAVNLHYENGMFVRAVTRGDGRIGEDVTANVRTIKSIPLYLENAPEFIEVRGEAYMPHSEFKRINEERDEEGLPTFVNPRNAAAGSLRQQDPAITASRNLAFFAYAIGSEEGASIHSQEELLKSLENFKFSVNPHYRVCQTIDEVIESINYWEEKRHDLPYDTDGMVIKVNSFDDQEALGSTAKDPKWATAYKYPPEEVETILKDITINVGRTGVLTPTGELESVFVSGTNVSRVTLHNQDFINEKDIRIGDHVIIHKAAEIIPEVIRVVPEKRTGSEVPFTIPNTCPVCESPTVRREGEAAVRCTNKHCPAIEKEQIIHFASRDAMNIDGLGPSIVENLINNKLIANVVDLYHLTVDQLVTMDRMGKKSAENLVKAIGDSKSRGLDRVLYGLGIRLIGSKAAATIANVVKSMERFMTITKEELVAVEEIGPTMADSIVEYRQDPTHVAIIEGLTQAGLKMTVDVIEAAGNQMEGEIVVLTGKLEIMGRSEAGKILEAHGAKITGSVSKKTTLVVAGEDSGSKLTKANELGIRVINEEEFVELLRNLGEIQ
;
A
#
# COMPACT_ATOMS: atom_id res chain seq x y z
N MET A 1 -49.00 -15.37 6.53
CA MET A 1 -48.27 -14.20 5.98
C MET A 1 -47.79 -14.58 4.59
N ASN A 2 -47.80 -13.66 3.63
CA ASN A 2 -47.27 -13.93 2.27
C ASN A 2 -45.74 -14.13 2.41
N PRO A 3 -45.11 -15.11 1.73
CA PRO A 3 -43.68 -15.35 1.80
C PRO A 3 -42.85 -14.08 1.54
N LYS A 4 -43.24 -13.26 0.59
CA LYS A 4 -42.59 -11.99 0.26
C LYS A 4 -42.56 -11.01 1.45
N ASP A 5 -43.70 -10.88 2.15
CA ASP A 5 -43.77 -9.96 3.29
C ASP A 5 -42.95 -10.48 4.48
N ARG A 6 -42.95 -11.82 4.68
CA ARG A 6 -42.16 -12.44 5.74
C ARG A 6 -40.67 -12.33 5.50
N ILE A 7 -40.19 -12.54 4.26
CA ILE A 7 -38.77 -12.35 3.87
C ILE A 7 -38.36 -10.91 4.17
N LYS A 8 -39.15 -9.91 3.75
CA LYS A 8 -38.86 -8.51 4.00
C LYS A 8 -38.80 -8.17 5.49
N GLU A 9 -39.72 -8.68 6.28
CA GLU A 9 -39.75 -8.50 7.74
C GLU A 9 -38.46 -9.08 8.37
N LEU A 10 -38.11 -10.33 8.04
CA LEU A 10 -36.90 -10.98 8.55
C LEU A 10 -35.61 -10.27 8.14
N GLN A 11 -35.53 -9.81 6.90
CA GLN A 11 -34.39 -9.02 6.42
C GLN A 11 -34.22 -7.75 7.25
N GLN A 12 -35.29 -7.02 7.53
CA GLN A 12 -35.27 -5.80 8.35
C GLN A 12 -34.91 -6.10 9.82
N GLU A 13 -35.56 -7.10 10.44
CA GLU A 13 -35.29 -7.47 11.83
C GLU A 13 -33.84 -7.93 12.04
N LEU A 14 -33.33 -8.80 11.16
CA LEU A 14 -31.98 -9.33 11.28
C LEU A 14 -30.90 -8.25 10.97
N THR A 15 -31.15 -7.38 9.99
CA THR A 15 -30.27 -6.23 9.72
C THR A 15 -30.23 -5.28 10.91
N HIS A 16 -31.37 -4.99 11.53
CA HIS A 16 -31.45 -4.15 12.72
C HIS A 16 -30.75 -4.80 13.93
N ALA A 17 -30.95 -6.11 14.13
CA ALA A 17 -30.26 -6.86 15.18
C ALA A 17 -28.74 -6.85 15.00
N GLN A 18 -28.23 -7.03 13.76
CA GLN A 18 -26.81 -6.90 13.45
C GLN A 18 -26.27 -5.49 13.79
N TYR A 19 -26.99 -4.43 13.42
CA TYR A 19 -26.63 -3.08 13.75
C TYR A 19 -26.52 -2.86 15.27
N LEU A 20 -27.51 -3.31 16.04
CA LEU A 20 -27.48 -3.17 17.48
C LEU A 20 -26.35 -3.97 18.13
N TYR A 21 -26.05 -5.15 17.61
CA TYR A 21 -24.99 -6.02 18.12
C TYR A 21 -23.57 -5.49 17.74
N TYR A 22 -23.31 -5.28 16.44
CA TYR A 22 -21.96 -5.00 15.94
C TYR A 22 -21.55 -3.51 15.93
N VAL A 23 -22.55 -2.60 15.97
CA VAL A 23 -22.29 -1.15 15.88
C VAL A 23 -22.58 -0.43 17.19
N LYS A 24 -23.66 -0.81 17.88
CA LYS A 24 -24.11 -0.14 19.12
C LYS A 24 -23.74 -0.86 20.40
N ASP A 25 -23.22 -2.09 20.32
CA ASP A 25 -22.95 -2.96 21.48
C ASP A 25 -24.14 -3.04 22.46
N ALA A 26 -25.34 -3.09 21.91
CA ALA A 26 -26.61 -3.08 22.63
C ALA A 26 -27.57 -4.13 22.06
N PRO A 27 -27.27 -5.44 22.16
CA PRO A 27 -28.09 -6.49 21.59
C PRO A 27 -29.48 -6.54 22.25
N THR A 28 -30.51 -6.56 21.41
CA THR A 28 -31.92 -6.71 21.83
C THR A 28 -32.49 -8.08 21.54
N MET A 29 -31.71 -8.94 20.88
CA MET A 29 -32.09 -10.30 20.49
C MET A 29 -31.01 -11.28 20.97
N SER A 30 -31.38 -12.43 21.47
CA SER A 30 -30.43 -13.49 21.83
C SER A 30 -29.85 -14.17 20.58
N ASP A 31 -28.64 -14.73 20.68
CA ASP A 31 -28.01 -15.46 19.58
C ASP A 31 -28.92 -16.61 19.07
N PHE A 32 -29.59 -17.30 19.96
CA PHE A 32 -30.51 -18.37 19.61
C PHE A 32 -31.72 -17.88 18.78
N GLU A 33 -32.28 -16.72 19.14
CA GLU A 33 -33.39 -16.12 18.38
C GLU A 33 -32.92 -15.60 17.02
N TYR A 34 -31.72 -15.00 16.99
CA TYR A 34 -31.11 -14.56 15.75
C TYR A 34 -30.90 -15.73 14.80
N ASP A 35 -30.26 -16.81 15.26
CA ASP A 35 -29.98 -18.00 14.46
C ASP A 35 -31.27 -18.66 13.93
N LYS A 36 -32.31 -18.71 14.76
CA LYS A 36 -33.60 -19.25 14.36
C LYS A 36 -34.23 -18.43 13.22
N LYS A 37 -34.24 -17.10 13.35
CA LYS A 37 -34.77 -16.19 12.33
C LYS A 37 -33.91 -16.18 11.07
N TYR A 38 -32.58 -16.28 11.23
CA TYR A 38 -31.68 -16.37 10.11
C TYR A 38 -31.88 -17.64 9.26
N ARG A 39 -32.10 -18.80 9.91
CA ARG A 39 -32.46 -20.04 9.22
C ARG A 39 -33.79 -19.93 8.49
N GLU A 40 -34.82 -19.35 9.16
CA GLU A 40 -36.11 -19.11 8.53
C GLU A 40 -35.97 -18.25 7.27
N LEU A 41 -35.13 -17.22 7.31
CA LEU A 41 -34.83 -16.37 6.15
C LEU A 41 -34.15 -17.16 5.05
N VAL A 42 -33.13 -17.94 5.36
CA VAL A 42 -32.40 -18.79 4.36
C VAL A 42 -33.38 -19.76 3.70
N ASP A 43 -34.22 -20.44 4.46
CA ASP A 43 -35.19 -21.41 3.94
C ASP A 43 -36.22 -20.74 3.00
N LEU A 44 -36.71 -19.57 3.38
CA LEU A 44 -37.67 -18.79 2.58
C LEU A 44 -37.01 -18.22 1.31
N GLU A 45 -35.82 -17.69 1.39
CA GLU A 45 -35.08 -17.18 0.23
C GLU A 45 -34.65 -18.31 -0.73
N THR A 46 -34.38 -19.52 -0.20
CA THR A 46 -34.11 -20.69 -1.03
C THR A 46 -35.39 -21.17 -1.77
N ALA A 47 -36.52 -21.11 -1.10
CA ALA A 47 -37.82 -21.44 -1.73
C ALA A 47 -38.33 -20.38 -2.70
N HIS A 48 -37.91 -19.13 -2.51
CA HIS A 48 -38.35 -17.95 -3.28
C HIS A 48 -37.16 -17.06 -3.71
N PRO A 49 -36.28 -17.56 -4.61
CA PRO A 49 -35.07 -16.81 -5.02
C PRO A 49 -35.37 -15.45 -5.67
N GLU A 50 -36.57 -15.27 -6.23
CA GLU A 50 -37.05 -14.01 -6.81
C GLU A 50 -37.21 -12.87 -5.80
N TYR A 51 -37.21 -13.14 -4.50
CA TYR A 51 -37.32 -12.13 -3.43
C TYR A 51 -36.00 -11.87 -2.71
N ILE A 52 -34.90 -12.51 -3.13
CA ILE A 52 -33.56 -12.22 -2.60
C ILE A 52 -33.15 -10.82 -3.04
N VAL A 53 -32.73 -10.01 -2.08
CA VAL A 53 -32.14 -8.69 -2.36
C VAL A 53 -30.63 -8.72 -2.03
N PRO A 54 -29.78 -7.99 -2.78
CA PRO A 54 -28.34 -7.97 -2.53
C PRO A 54 -27.93 -7.51 -1.14
N SER A 55 -28.81 -6.74 -0.47
CA SER A 55 -28.64 -6.26 0.91
C SER A 55 -29.10 -7.26 1.99
N SER A 56 -29.62 -8.43 1.63
CA SER A 56 -30.02 -9.43 2.62
C SER A 56 -28.83 -9.87 3.48
N PRO A 57 -29.02 -10.08 4.79
CA PRO A 57 -28.00 -10.66 5.66
C PRO A 57 -27.44 -12.00 5.16
N THR A 58 -28.21 -12.77 4.38
CA THR A 58 -27.81 -14.06 3.81
C THR A 58 -26.83 -13.90 2.63
N GLN A 59 -26.72 -12.72 2.04
CA GLN A 59 -25.88 -12.43 0.85
C GLN A 59 -24.49 -11.86 1.21
N ARG A 60 -24.07 -11.93 2.48
CA ARG A 60 -22.79 -11.39 2.91
C ARG A 60 -21.58 -12.21 2.46
N VAL A 61 -21.70 -13.52 2.34
CA VAL A 61 -20.60 -14.40 1.90
C VAL A 61 -20.79 -14.71 0.42
N GLY A 62 -19.91 -14.14 -0.43
CA GLY A 62 -19.92 -14.34 -1.87
C GLY A 62 -19.13 -15.57 -2.33
N MET A 63 -19.03 -15.76 -3.65
CA MET A 63 -18.20 -16.81 -4.28
C MET A 63 -16.71 -16.48 -4.14
N LYS A 64 -15.88 -17.54 -4.26
CA LYS A 64 -14.41 -17.40 -4.28
C LYS A 64 -13.96 -16.48 -5.41
N VAL A 65 -12.97 -15.65 -5.12
CA VAL A 65 -12.30 -14.84 -6.13
C VAL A 65 -11.30 -15.71 -6.89
N GLU A 66 -11.47 -15.83 -8.19
CA GLU A 66 -10.54 -16.57 -9.04
C GLU A 66 -9.42 -15.64 -9.54
N GLY A 67 -8.17 -15.99 -9.27
CA GLY A 67 -7.00 -15.24 -9.74
C GLY A 67 -6.54 -14.11 -8.79
N SER A 68 -6.01 -13.02 -9.35
CA SER A 68 -5.57 -11.84 -8.61
C SER A 68 -6.71 -10.85 -8.44
N PHE A 69 -6.67 -10.07 -7.34
CA PHE A 69 -7.62 -8.98 -7.12
C PHE A 69 -7.52 -7.93 -8.23
N GLU A 70 -8.68 -7.49 -8.73
CA GLU A 70 -8.77 -6.43 -9.74
C GLU A 70 -8.17 -5.11 -9.20
N LYS A 71 -7.49 -4.36 -10.06
CA LYS A 71 -6.95 -3.05 -9.72
C LYS A 71 -7.97 -1.96 -10.04
N VAL A 72 -8.27 -1.12 -9.05
CA VAL A 72 -9.27 -0.06 -9.15
C VAL A 72 -8.60 1.29 -8.86
N VAL A 73 -8.86 2.27 -9.71
CA VAL A 73 -8.39 3.65 -9.53
C VAL A 73 -9.37 4.40 -8.62
N HIS A 74 -8.87 5.04 -7.56
CA HIS A 74 -9.69 5.87 -6.68
C HIS A 74 -10.15 7.15 -7.38
N GLY A 75 -11.41 7.50 -7.26
CA GLY A 75 -11.97 8.76 -7.79
C GLY A 75 -11.28 10.00 -7.17
N ARG A 76 -11.04 9.97 -5.86
CA ARG A 76 -10.17 10.91 -5.14
C ARG A 76 -9.05 10.15 -4.45
N PRO A 77 -7.78 10.61 -4.53
CA PRO A 77 -6.66 9.93 -3.89
C PRO A 77 -6.88 9.71 -2.40
N MET A 78 -6.44 8.57 -1.89
CA MET A 78 -6.36 8.28 -0.47
C MET A 78 -4.99 8.71 0.05
N LEU A 79 -4.89 9.98 0.45
CA LEU A 79 -3.64 10.58 0.90
C LEU A 79 -3.14 9.96 2.21
N SER A 80 -1.84 10.03 2.43
CA SER A 80 -1.21 9.76 3.74
C SER A 80 -1.46 10.94 4.69
N LEU A 81 -1.00 10.81 5.94
CA LEU A 81 -0.96 11.92 6.90
C LEU A 81 0.49 12.24 7.23
N SER A 82 0.80 13.52 7.39
CA SER A 82 2.07 13.94 7.99
C SER A 82 2.11 13.49 9.45
N ASN A 83 3.30 13.15 9.96
CA ASN A 83 3.45 12.73 11.35
C ASN A 83 4.02 13.84 12.22
N VAL A 84 3.56 13.89 13.47
CA VAL A 84 4.09 14.70 14.57
C VAL A 84 4.26 13.80 15.80
N PHE A 85 5.28 14.06 16.64
CA PHE A 85 5.71 13.15 17.70
C PHE A 85 5.72 13.77 19.09
N ASN A 86 5.48 15.07 19.21
CA ASN A 86 5.48 15.78 20.48
C ASN A 86 4.56 17.02 20.43
N ALA A 87 4.31 17.60 21.60
CA ALA A 87 3.41 18.75 21.74
C ALA A 87 3.90 19.99 20.98
N ASP A 88 5.22 20.21 20.86
CA ASP A 88 5.77 21.36 20.14
C ASP A 88 5.50 21.26 18.64
N GLU A 89 5.61 20.06 18.08
CA GLU A 89 5.26 19.79 16.69
C GLU A 89 3.75 19.94 16.42
N VAL A 90 2.89 19.55 17.38
CA VAL A 90 1.44 19.80 17.32
C VAL A 90 1.16 21.31 17.31
N ARG A 91 1.85 22.11 18.16
CA ARG A 91 1.74 23.57 18.15
C ARG A 91 2.26 24.17 16.85
N ALA A 92 3.35 23.64 16.30
CA ALA A 92 3.88 24.06 15.01
C ALA A 92 2.91 23.78 13.85
N PHE A 93 2.22 22.63 13.90
CA PHE A 93 1.13 22.32 12.95
C PHE A 93 0.03 23.38 13.02
N ALA A 94 -0.48 23.71 14.23
CA ALA A 94 -1.51 24.71 14.40
C ALA A 94 -1.07 26.09 13.91
N SER A 95 0.16 26.51 14.23
CA SER A 95 0.73 27.79 13.80
C SER A 95 0.84 27.90 12.28
N ARG A 96 1.19 26.79 11.60
CA ARG A 96 1.21 26.73 10.14
C ARG A 96 -0.19 26.87 9.55
N VAL A 97 -1.18 26.15 10.11
CA VAL A 97 -2.59 26.24 9.70
C VAL A 97 -3.10 27.68 9.84
N GLU A 98 -2.92 28.29 11.00
CA GLU A 98 -3.33 29.69 11.25
C GLU A 98 -2.66 30.68 10.26
N LYS A 99 -1.38 30.49 9.99
CA LYS A 99 -0.63 31.35 9.05
C LYS A 99 -1.15 31.22 7.62
N GLU A 100 -1.45 30.00 7.16
CA GLU A 100 -1.93 29.76 5.79
C GLU A 100 -3.38 30.26 5.63
N LEU A 101 -4.25 30.09 6.63
CA LEU A 101 -5.63 30.58 6.62
C LEU A 101 -5.72 32.11 6.84
N GLY A 102 -4.79 32.71 7.57
CA GLY A 102 -4.89 34.08 8.02
C GLY A 102 -5.82 34.31 9.25
N HIS A 103 -6.38 33.24 9.79
CA HIS A 103 -7.22 33.22 11.00
C HIS A 103 -7.05 31.89 11.75
N LYS A 104 -7.51 31.86 13.01
CA LYS A 104 -7.55 30.62 13.79
C LYS A 104 -8.74 29.73 13.33
N PRO A 105 -8.54 28.41 13.13
CA PRO A 105 -9.65 27.50 12.95
C PRO A 105 -10.64 27.58 14.12
N SER A 106 -11.92 27.43 13.82
CA SER A 106 -12.98 27.45 14.84
C SER A 106 -12.86 26.29 15.83
N ALA A 107 -12.42 25.11 15.36
CA ALA A 107 -12.18 23.93 16.17
C ALA A 107 -11.28 22.94 15.42
N TYR A 108 -10.73 21.99 16.19
CA TYR A 108 -10.08 20.77 15.70
C TYR A 108 -10.89 19.54 16.11
N VAL A 109 -10.89 18.50 15.29
CA VAL A 109 -11.39 17.18 15.67
C VAL A 109 -10.22 16.24 15.87
N VAL A 110 -10.18 15.59 17.02
CA VAL A 110 -9.14 14.63 17.39
C VAL A 110 -9.77 13.24 17.45
N GLU A 111 -9.25 12.33 16.66
CA GLU A 111 -9.77 10.96 16.51
C GLU A 111 -8.66 9.96 16.86
N LEU A 112 -9.02 8.77 17.38
CA LEU A 112 -8.06 7.68 17.54
C LEU A 112 -7.59 7.19 16.17
N LYS A 113 -6.29 7.05 16.01
CA LYS A 113 -5.69 6.44 14.82
C LYS A 113 -5.68 4.92 14.97
N ILE A 114 -6.69 4.28 14.39
CA ILE A 114 -6.85 2.83 14.45
C ILE A 114 -5.74 2.15 13.66
N ASP A 115 -5.15 1.10 14.22
CA ASP A 115 -4.11 0.32 13.56
C ASP A 115 -4.72 -0.85 12.78
N GLY A 116 -5.09 -0.58 11.54
CA GLY A 116 -5.79 -1.50 10.66
C GLY A 116 -5.39 -1.34 9.21
N LEU A 117 -6.35 -1.49 8.32
CA LEU A 117 -6.22 -1.36 6.88
C LEU A 117 -7.27 -0.41 6.32
N ALA A 118 -6.83 0.69 5.71
CA ALA A 118 -7.74 1.66 5.10
C ALA A 118 -8.48 1.07 3.88
N VAL A 119 -9.80 1.22 3.88
CA VAL A 119 -10.70 0.73 2.83
C VAL A 119 -11.64 1.86 2.40
N ASN A 120 -11.89 1.97 1.11
CA ASN A 120 -12.87 2.85 0.49
C ASN A 120 -14.09 2.04 0.06
N LEU A 121 -15.26 2.38 0.59
CA LEU A 121 -16.54 1.71 0.33
C LEU A 121 -17.35 2.56 -0.64
N HIS A 122 -17.85 1.98 -1.71
CA HIS A 122 -18.70 2.64 -2.69
C HIS A 122 -20.13 2.18 -2.54
N TYR A 123 -21.04 3.15 -2.50
CA TYR A 123 -22.48 2.93 -2.48
C TYR A 123 -23.13 3.68 -3.65
N GLU A 124 -24.02 3.01 -4.35
CA GLU A 124 -24.83 3.56 -5.44
C GLU A 124 -26.31 3.37 -5.09
N ASN A 125 -27.09 4.44 -5.12
CA ASN A 125 -28.49 4.43 -4.70
C ASN A 125 -28.72 3.74 -3.34
N GLY A 126 -27.81 3.98 -2.41
CA GLY A 126 -27.78 3.37 -1.08
C GLY A 126 -27.24 1.93 -1.02
N MET A 127 -27.04 1.24 -2.15
CA MET A 127 -26.55 -0.15 -2.17
C MET A 127 -25.03 -0.20 -2.12
N PHE A 128 -24.47 -1.06 -1.28
CA PHE A 128 -23.03 -1.35 -1.26
C PHE A 128 -22.63 -2.10 -2.54
N VAL A 129 -21.82 -1.46 -3.39
CA VAL A 129 -21.42 -2.00 -4.69
C VAL A 129 -19.97 -2.42 -4.75
N ARG A 130 -19.07 -1.71 -4.05
CA ARG A 130 -17.62 -1.97 -4.15
C ARG A 130 -16.86 -1.60 -2.87
N ALA A 131 -15.76 -2.32 -2.61
CA ALA A 131 -14.76 -1.93 -1.63
C ALA A 131 -13.35 -2.04 -2.21
N VAL A 132 -12.53 -1.01 -2.00
CA VAL A 132 -11.20 -0.90 -2.57
C VAL A 132 -10.19 -0.60 -1.47
N THR A 133 -9.08 -1.35 -1.41
CA THR A 133 -7.97 -1.04 -0.49
C THR A 133 -7.28 0.26 -0.89
N ARG A 134 -6.62 0.93 0.05
CA ARG A 134 -5.87 2.15 -0.25
C ARG A 134 -4.84 1.97 -1.37
N GLY A 135 -4.16 0.81 -1.41
CA GLY A 135 -3.05 0.57 -2.35
C GLY A 135 -1.93 1.60 -2.19
N ASP A 136 -1.49 2.19 -3.29
CA ASP A 136 -0.53 3.30 -3.33
C ASP A 136 -1.17 4.69 -3.09
N GLY A 137 -2.46 4.72 -2.79
CA GLY A 137 -3.28 5.92 -2.64
C GLY A 137 -3.97 6.37 -3.91
N ARG A 138 -3.61 5.85 -5.07
CA ARG A 138 -4.25 6.09 -6.37
C ARG A 138 -4.92 4.87 -6.93
N ILE A 139 -4.28 3.71 -6.79
CA ILE A 139 -4.76 2.42 -7.27
C ILE A 139 -4.79 1.45 -6.10
N GLY A 140 -5.96 0.90 -5.82
CA GLY A 140 -6.18 -0.13 -4.81
C GLY A 140 -6.57 -1.47 -5.41
N GLU A 141 -6.84 -2.44 -4.57
CA GLU A 141 -7.33 -3.78 -4.92
C GLU A 141 -8.83 -3.87 -4.58
N ASP A 142 -9.63 -4.41 -5.50
CA ASP A 142 -11.04 -4.72 -5.23
C ASP A 142 -11.15 -5.88 -4.25
N VAL A 143 -11.61 -5.58 -3.05
CA VAL A 143 -11.82 -6.55 -1.95
C VAL A 143 -13.29 -6.66 -1.56
N THR A 144 -14.18 -6.32 -2.48
CA THR A 144 -15.63 -6.23 -2.25
C THR A 144 -16.20 -7.50 -1.60
N ALA A 145 -15.87 -8.67 -2.14
CA ALA A 145 -16.39 -9.94 -1.62
C ALA A 145 -15.98 -10.18 -0.15
N ASN A 146 -14.75 -9.81 0.20
CA ASN A 146 -14.21 -9.97 1.55
C ASN A 146 -14.79 -8.93 2.53
N VAL A 147 -14.81 -7.66 2.12
CA VAL A 147 -15.34 -6.56 2.93
C VAL A 147 -16.83 -6.71 3.20
N ARG A 148 -17.59 -7.24 2.25
CA ARG A 148 -19.03 -7.58 2.43
C ARG A 148 -19.29 -8.47 3.63
N THR A 149 -18.33 -9.30 4.02
CA THR A 149 -18.44 -10.19 5.19
C THR A 149 -18.34 -9.46 6.54
N ILE A 150 -17.82 -8.22 6.56
CA ILE A 150 -17.67 -7.41 7.78
C ILE A 150 -19.04 -6.93 8.23
N LYS A 151 -19.48 -7.44 9.38
CA LYS A 151 -20.87 -7.28 9.85
C LYS A 151 -21.19 -5.85 10.31
N SER A 152 -20.19 -5.05 10.71
CA SER A 152 -20.33 -3.64 11.07
C SER A 152 -20.48 -2.70 9.86
N ILE A 153 -20.33 -3.21 8.61
CA ILE A 153 -20.54 -2.43 7.38
C ILE A 153 -21.99 -2.65 6.92
N PRO A 154 -22.82 -1.59 6.79
CA PRO A 154 -24.17 -1.70 6.26
C PRO A 154 -24.12 -2.05 4.77
N LEU A 155 -24.95 -2.99 4.31
CA LEU A 155 -25.07 -3.32 2.88
C LEU A 155 -26.05 -2.40 2.13
N TYR A 156 -26.82 -1.60 2.88
CA TYR A 156 -27.72 -0.60 2.33
C TYR A 156 -27.78 0.61 3.26
N LEU A 157 -27.72 1.80 2.68
CA LEU A 157 -27.84 3.10 3.37
C LEU A 157 -29.20 3.73 3.06
N GLU A 158 -29.98 3.99 4.10
CA GLU A 158 -31.25 4.70 3.96
C GLU A 158 -31.02 6.21 3.71
N ASN A 159 -31.75 6.80 2.77
CA ASN A 159 -31.66 8.23 2.43
C ASN A 159 -30.23 8.71 2.05
N ALA A 160 -29.41 7.81 1.53
CA ALA A 160 -28.10 8.16 1.02
C ALA A 160 -28.19 8.92 -0.31
N PRO A 161 -27.18 9.73 -0.66
CA PRO A 161 -27.00 10.28 -1.98
C PRO A 161 -26.97 9.19 -3.08
N GLU A 162 -27.17 9.58 -4.34
CA GLU A 162 -27.10 8.64 -5.47
C GLU A 162 -25.76 7.89 -5.49
N PHE A 163 -24.67 8.61 -5.23
CA PHE A 163 -23.34 8.02 -5.05
C PHE A 163 -22.67 8.58 -3.79
N ILE A 164 -22.06 7.68 -3.00
CA ILE A 164 -21.26 8.05 -1.84
C ILE A 164 -20.07 7.09 -1.65
N GLU A 165 -18.88 7.64 -1.47
CA GLU A 165 -17.69 6.92 -1.03
C GLU A 165 -17.47 7.13 0.47
N VAL A 166 -17.46 6.04 1.24
CA VAL A 166 -17.16 6.06 2.68
C VAL A 166 -15.80 5.43 2.93
N ARG A 167 -14.92 6.17 3.61
CA ARG A 167 -13.59 5.70 3.98
C ARG A 167 -13.52 5.36 5.45
N GLY A 168 -12.83 4.27 5.75
CA GLY A 168 -12.67 3.81 7.12
C GLY A 168 -11.53 2.82 7.25
N GLU A 169 -11.34 2.34 8.47
CA GLU A 169 -10.30 1.37 8.81
C GLU A 169 -10.94 0.03 9.16
N ALA A 170 -10.56 -1.01 8.40
CA ALA A 170 -10.86 -2.40 8.75
C ALA A 170 -9.78 -2.89 9.71
N TYR A 171 -10.19 -3.43 10.85
CA TYR A 171 -9.28 -3.87 11.91
C TYR A 171 -9.71 -5.20 12.52
N MET A 172 -8.81 -5.82 13.27
CA MET A 172 -9.08 -7.06 14.01
C MET A 172 -9.16 -6.75 15.50
N PRO A 173 -10.30 -7.00 16.17
CA PRO A 173 -10.41 -6.90 17.62
C PRO A 173 -9.45 -7.85 18.33
N HIS A 174 -8.95 -7.48 19.52
CA HIS A 174 -8.01 -8.29 20.31
C HIS A 174 -8.56 -9.68 20.65
N SER A 175 -9.86 -9.79 20.92
CA SER A 175 -10.53 -11.07 21.18
C SER A 175 -10.44 -12.03 20.00
N GLU A 176 -10.68 -11.51 18.79
CA GLU A 176 -10.62 -12.31 17.56
C GLU A 176 -9.19 -12.67 17.18
N PHE A 177 -8.26 -11.74 17.36
CA PHE A 177 -6.84 -12.00 17.13
C PHE A 177 -6.32 -13.13 18.03
N LYS A 178 -6.69 -13.12 19.31
CA LYS A 178 -6.35 -14.17 20.25
C LYS A 178 -6.96 -15.51 19.81
N ARG A 179 -8.26 -15.54 19.54
CA ARG A 179 -9.00 -16.75 19.11
C ARG A 179 -8.36 -17.39 17.87
N ILE A 180 -8.10 -16.59 16.83
CA ILE A 180 -7.52 -17.08 15.58
C ILE A 180 -6.11 -17.63 15.79
N ASN A 181 -5.30 -17.00 16.65
CA ASN A 181 -3.96 -17.47 16.92
C ASN A 181 -3.97 -18.76 17.75
N GLU A 182 -4.89 -18.93 18.67
CA GLU A 182 -5.11 -20.19 19.41
C GLU A 182 -5.50 -21.32 18.43
N GLU A 183 -6.47 -21.10 17.54
CA GLU A 183 -6.85 -22.08 16.51
C GLU A 183 -5.68 -22.47 15.60
N ARG A 184 -4.88 -21.49 15.15
CA ARG A 184 -3.73 -21.73 14.28
C ARG A 184 -2.62 -22.51 14.98
N ASP A 185 -2.39 -22.24 16.26
CA ASP A 185 -1.41 -22.96 17.07
C ASP A 185 -1.84 -24.43 17.28
N GLU A 186 -3.12 -24.68 17.55
CA GLU A 186 -3.69 -26.02 17.63
C GLU A 186 -3.56 -26.80 16.31
N GLU A 187 -3.70 -26.12 15.17
CA GLU A 187 -3.51 -26.69 13.83
C GLU A 187 -2.03 -26.80 13.41
N GLY A 188 -1.08 -26.32 14.23
CA GLY A 188 0.36 -26.30 13.91
C GLY A 188 0.72 -25.31 12.79
N LEU A 189 -0.12 -24.28 12.57
CA LEU A 189 0.11 -23.23 11.59
C LEU A 189 0.83 -22.03 12.23
N PRO A 190 1.64 -21.28 11.47
CA PRO A 190 2.26 -20.05 11.97
C PRO A 190 1.21 -19.04 12.44
N THR A 191 1.34 -18.54 13.67
CA THR A 191 0.45 -17.52 14.22
C THR A 191 0.67 -16.15 13.56
N PHE A 192 -0.35 -15.30 13.58
CA PHE A 192 -0.23 -13.92 13.14
C PHE A 192 0.59 -13.11 14.15
N VAL A 193 1.39 -12.19 13.63
CA VAL A 193 2.34 -11.40 14.44
C VAL A 193 1.63 -10.30 15.23
N ASN A 194 0.66 -9.62 14.61
CA ASN A 194 -0.14 -8.57 15.23
C ASN A 194 -1.53 -8.45 14.58
N PRO A 195 -2.49 -7.76 15.23
CA PRO A 195 -3.85 -7.58 14.72
C PRO A 195 -3.92 -6.94 13.33
N ARG A 196 -3.07 -5.95 13.04
CA ARG A 196 -3.01 -5.28 11.73
C ARG A 196 -2.64 -6.25 10.60
N ASN A 197 -1.58 -7.05 10.79
CA ASN A 197 -1.17 -8.04 9.80
C ASN A 197 -2.23 -9.14 9.62
N ALA A 198 -2.89 -9.53 10.70
CA ALA A 198 -4.01 -10.47 10.65
C ALA A 198 -5.20 -9.91 9.87
N ALA A 199 -5.56 -8.64 10.08
CA ALA A 199 -6.61 -7.96 9.33
C ALA A 199 -6.26 -7.84 7.84
N ALA A 200 -5.06 -7.38 7.51
CA ALA A 200 -4.57 -7.26 6.12
C ALA A 200 -4.56 -8.60 5.39
N GLY A 201 -4.04 -9.65 6.03
CA GLY A 201 -4.05 -11.01 5.49
C GLY A 201 -5.46 -11.59 5.34
N SER A 202 -6.41 -11.16 6.17
CA SER A 202 -7.81 -11.58 6.11
C SER A 202 -8.56 -10.95 4.94
N LEU A 203 -8.35 -9.65 4.69
CA LEU A 203 -8.99 -8.96 3.57
C LEU A 203 -8.48 -9.39 2.19
N ARG A 204 -7.35 -10.07 2.12
CA ARG A 204 -6.75 -10.56 0.86
C ARG A 204 -6.89 -12.08 0.68
N GLN A 205 -7.86 -12.71 1.34
CA GLN A 205 -8.20 -14.13 1.11
C GLN A 205 -8.97 -14.29 -0.21
N GLN A 206 -8.64 -15.32 -0.97
CA GLN A 206 -9.39 -15.66 -2.18
C GLN A 206 -10.77 -16.22 -1.86
N ASP A 207 -10.93 -16.82 -0.68
CA ASP A 207 -12.20 -17.36 -0.17
C ASP A 207 -12.80 -16.40 0.87
N PRO A 208 -13.89 -15.68 0.56
CA PRO A 208 -14.54 -14.78 1.51
C PRO A 208 -15.05 -15.47 2.77
N ALA A 209 -15.30 -16.78 2.74
CA ALA A 209 -15.69 -17.54 3.92
C ALA A 209 -14.61 -17.54 5.00
N ILE A 210 -13.32 -17.53 4.59
CA ILE A 210 -12.20 -17.40 5.53
C ILE A 210 -12.20 -16.00 6.16
N THR A 211 -12.47 -14.96 5.39
CA THR A 211 -12.58 -13.58 5.93
C THR A 211 -13.77 -13.48 6.89
N ALA A 212 -14.91 -14.08 6.55
CA ALA A 212 -16.10 -14.11 7.39
C ALA A 212 -15.84 -14.76 8.75
N SER A 213 -15.08 -15.88 8.80
CA SER A 213 -14.75 -16.57 10.05
C SER A 213 -13.82 -15.78 10.97
N ARG A 214 -13.15 -14.73 10.46
CA ARG A 214 -12.19 -13.92 11.20
C ARG A 214 -12.79 -12.67 11.85
N ASN A 215 -14.08 -12.45 11.71
CA ASN A 215 -14.88 -11.40 12.38
C ASN A 215 -14.17 -10.02 12.44
N LEU A 216 -13.70 -9.53 11.29
CA LEU A 216 -13.14 -8.17 11.22
C LEU A 216 -14.21 -7.14 11.59
N ALA A 217 -13.76 -6.00 12.11
CA ALA A 217 -14.58 -4.84 12.38
C ALA A 217 -14.14 -3.64 11.53
N PHE A 218 -14.95 -2.58 11.47
CA PHE A 218 -14.70 -1.41 10.65
C PHE A 218 -15.15 -0.15 11.38
N PHE A 219 -14.30 0.89 11.38
CA PHE A 219 -14.66 2.24 11.78
C PHE A 219 -14.62 3.18 10.59
N ALA A 220 -15.73 3.84 10.29
CA ALA A 220 -15.79 4.90 9.29
C ALA A 220 -15.28 6.23 9.87
N TYR A 221 -14.49 6.99 9.08
CA TYR A 221 -13.88 8.25 9.53
C TYR A 221 -13.89 9.36 8.48
N ALA A 222 -14.25 9.09 7.23
CA ALA A 222 -14.31 10.11 6.19
C ALA A 222 -15.29 9.72 5.07
N ILE A 223 -15.72 10.73 4.33
CA ILE A 223 -16.42 10.60 3.05
C ILE A 223 -15.44 11.03 1.95
N GLY A 224 -15.22 10.15 0.96
CA GLY A 224 -14.30 10.38 -0.14
C GLY A 224 -14.89 11.26 -1.22
N SER A 225 -16.13 10.98 -1.59
CA SER A 225 -16.94 11.72 -2.55
C SER A 225 -18.41 11.56 -2.20
N GLU A 226 -19.18 12.61 -2.39
CA GLU A 226 -20.64 12.60 -2.26
C GLU A 226 -21.26 13.54 -3.26
N GLU A 227 -22.47 13.21 -3.73
CA GLU A 227 -23.30 14.07 -4.56
C GLU A 227 -24.54 14.49 -3.76
N GLY A 228 -24.63 15.79 -3.43
CA GLY A 228 -25.83 16.39 -2.87
C GLY A 228 -26.00 16.41 -1.35
N ALA A 229 -24.99 16.04 -0.53
CA ALA A 229 -25.05 16.26 0.90
C ALA A 229 -24.37 17.58 1.29
N SER A 230 -25.03 18.36 2.16
CA SER A 230 -24.50 19.62 2.68
C SER A 230 -23.85 19.37 4.03
N ILE A 231 -22.60 18.87 4.04
CA ILE A 231 -21.78 18.64 5.23
C ILE A 231 -20.69 19.71 5.26
N HIS A 232 -20.59 20.46 6.37
CA HIS A 232 -19.70 21.61 6.46
C HIS A 232 -18.53 21.41 7.45
N SER A 233 -18.54 20.30 8.21
CA SER A 233 -17.48 20.05 9.19
C SER A 233 -17.20 18.56 9.39
N GLN A 234 -16.01 18.24 9.92
CA GLN A 234 -15.63 16.89 10.29
C GLN A 234 -16.56 16.29 11.34
N GLU A 235 -17.01 17.08 12.30
CA GLU A 235 -17.97 16.63 13.31
C GLU A 235 -19.33 16.26 12.69
N GLU A 236 -19.84 17.08 11.78
CA GLU A 236 -21.10 16.78 11.05
C GLU A 236 -20.94 15.53 10.20
N LEU A 237 -19.77 15.34 9.57
CA LEU A 237 -19.45 14.15 8.79
C LEU A 237 -19.52 12.89 9.65
N LEU A 238 -18.89 12.89 10.84
CA LEU A 238 -18.92 11.73 11.75
C LEU A 238 -20.36 11.41 12.19
N LYS A 239 -21.16 12.43 12.53
CA LYS A 239 -22.59 12.27 12.84
C LYS A 239 -23.41 11.76 11.66
N SER A 240 -23.10 12.18 10.44
CA SER A 240 -23.76 11.70 9.23
C SER A 240 -23.45 10.22 8.97
N LEU A 241 -22.19 9.79 9.20
CA LEU A 241 -21.81 8.38 9.11
C LEU A 241 -22.58 7.51 10.15
N GLU A 242 -22.77 8.01 11.38
CA GLU A 242 -23.61 7.32 12.38
C GLU A 242 -25.08 7.23 11.93
N ASN A 243 -25.62 8.27 11.30
CA ASN A 243 -26.98 8.26 10.75
C ASN A 243 -27.12 7.22 9.63
N PHE A 244 -26.08 7.02 8.80
CA PHE A 244 -26.01 5.94 7.82
C PHE A 244 -25.74 4.54 8.44
N LYS A 245 -25.74 4.43 9.77
CA LYS A 245 -25.52 3.18 10.52
C LYS A 245 -24.11 2.62 10.44
N PHE A 246 -23.10 3.42 10.06
CA PHE A 246 -21.73 3.02 10.24
C PHE A 246 -21.31 3.04 11.71
N SER A 247 -20.37 2.17 12.05
CA SER A 247 -19.64 2.29 13.30
C SER A 247 -18.62 3.43 13.14
N VAL A 248 -18.77 4.48 13.94
CA VAL A 248 -17.80 5.56 14.10
C VAL A 248 -17.11 5.36 15.43
N ASN A 249 -15.80 5.58 15.50
CA ASN A 249 -15.09 5.46 16.78
C ASN A 249 -15.67 6.47 17.79
N PRO A 250 -16.19 6.01 18.96
CA PRO A 250 -16.88 6.90 19.90
C PRO A 250 -15.95 7.85 20.66
N HIS A 251 -14.64 7.67 20.52
CA HIS A 251 -13.63 8.39 21.30
C HIS A 251 -13.06 9.60 20.56
N TYR A 252 -13.78 10.15 19.58
CA TYR A 252 -13.38 11.44 19.00
C TYR A 252 -13.76 12.60 19.93
N ARG A 253 -12.99 13.70 19.87
CA ARG A 253 -13.25 14.92 20.62
C ARG A 253 -13.15 16.14 19.70
N VAL A 254 -14.12 17.06 19.84
CA VAL A 254 -14.05 18.39 19.23
C VAL A 254 -13.35 19.31 20.21
N CYS A 255 -12.22 19.88 19.82
CA CYS A 255 -11.34 20.74 20.62
C CYS A 255 -11.37 22.16 20.06
N GLN A 256 -11.61 23.16 20.94
CA GLN A 256 -11.63 24.58 20.55
C GLN A 256 -10.23 25.18 20.50
N THR A 257 -9.28 24.55 21.20
CA THR A 257 -7.91 25.03 21.32
C THR A 257 -6.92 23.90 21.09
N ILE A 258 -5.69 24.27 20.73
CA ILE A 258 -4.61 23.29 20.58
C ILE A 258 -4.18 22.67 21.91
N ASP A 259 -4.40 23.35 23.03
CA ASP A 259 -4.12 22.81 24.36
C ASP A 259 -5.09 21.69 24.70
N GLU A 260 -6.38 21.80 24.36
CA GLU A 260 -7.36 20.71 24.48
C GLU A 260 -7.01 19.52 23.58
N VAL A 261 -6.42 19.76 22.40
CA VAL A 261 -5.90 18.69 21.53
C VAL A 261 -4.79 17.93 22.26
N ILE A 262 -3.82 18.65 22.85
CA ILE A 262 -2.70 18.06 23.59
C ILE A 262 -3.20 17.30 24.83
N GLU A 263 -4.17 17.83 25.55
CA GLU A 263 -4.82 17.11 26.67
C GLU A 263 -5.44 15.78 26.21
N SER A 264 -6.13 15.78 25.08
CA SER A 264 -6.72 14.57 24.52
C SER A 264 -5.65 13.54 24.12
N ILE A 265 -4.54 14.00 23.55
CA ILE A 265 -3.40 13.15 23.19
C ILE A 265 -2.82 12.48 24.45
N ASN A 266 -2.51 13.28 25.51
CA ASN A 266 -1.94 12.78 26.75
C ASN A 266 -2.89 11.78 27.44
N TYR A 267 -4.19 12.05 27.44
CA TYR A 267 -5.19 11.14 27.99
C TYR A 267 -5.17 9.77 27.28
N TRP A 268 -5.15 9.76 25.95
CA TRP A 268 -5.17 8.52 25.20
C TRP A 268 -3.82 7.81 25.13
N GLU A 269 -2.71 8.51 25.32
CA GLU A 269 -1.40 7.87 25.46
C GLU A 269 -1.38 6.86 26.62
N GLU A 270 -2.06 7.18 27.74
CA GLU A 270 -2.19 6.29 28.90
C GLU A 270 -3.32 5.26 28.71
N LYS A 271 -4.47 5.68 28.15
CA LYS A 271 -5.70 4.88 28.11
C LYS A 271 -5.86 3.96 26.93
N ARG A 272 -5.07 4.11 25.86
CA ARG A 272 -5.17 3.31 24.65
C ARG A 272 -5.03 1.80 24.88
N HIS A 273 -4.30 1.40 25.92
CA HIS A 273 -4.09 -0.01 26.27
C HIS A 273 -5.33 -0.70 26.84
N ASP A 274 -6.33 0.07 27.27
CA ASP A 274 -7.61 -0.44 27.76
C ASP A 274 -8.61 -0.71 26.62
N LEU A 275 -8.28 -0.32 25.38
CA LEU A 275 -9.12 -0.50 24.19
C LEU A 275 -9.10 -1.95 23.70
N PRO A 276 -10.22 -2.47 23.15
CA PRO A 276 -10.29 -3.82 22.58
C PRO A 276 -9.66 -3.93 21.17
N TYR A 277 -8.94 -2.91 20.72
CA TYR A 277 -8.25 -2.83 19.43
C TYR A 277 -6.99 -1.96 19.54
N ASP A 278 -6.06 -2.15 18.62
CA ASP A 278 -4.82 -1.37 18.59
C ASP A 278 -5.00 0.01 17.97
N THR A 279 -4.26 0.98 18.53
CA THR A 279 -4.14 2.35 18.00
C THR A 279 -2.66 2.75 17.98
N ASP A 280 -2.22 3.37 16.89
CA ASP A 280 -0.84 3.82 16.71
C ASP A 280 -0.64 5.32 16.88
N GLY A 281 -1.69 6.04 17.33
CA GLY A 281 -1.65 7.48 17.53
C GLY A 281 -3.02 8.13 17.59
N MET A 282 -3.04 9.43 17.30
CA MET A 282 -4.23 10.26 17.15
C MET A 282 -4.20 10.97 15.81
N VAL A 283 -5.35 11.23 15.20
CA VAL A 283 -5.47 12.07 14.01
C VAL A 283 -6.08 13.40 14.42
N ILE A 284 -5.41 14.48 14.08
CA ILE A 284 -5.84 15.85 14.34
C ILE A 284 -6.28 16.45 13.01
N LYS A 285 -7.51 16.93 12.93
CA LYS A 285 -8.10 17.51 11.72
C LYS A 285 -8.66 18.90 12.03
N VAL A 286 -8.51 19.84 11.11
CA VAL A 286 -9.27 21.11 11.15
C VAL A 286 -10.75 20.78 10.95
N ASN A 287 -11.65 21.30 11.79
CA ASN A 287 -13.05 20.91 11.77
C ASN A 287 -13.83 21.45 10.57
N SER A 288 -13.61 22.71 10.19
CA SER A 288 -14.33 23.36 9.07
C SER A 288 -13.86 22.85 7.71
N PHE A 289 -14.79 22.43 6.84
CA PHE A 289 -14.46 21.99 5.49
C PHE A 289 -14.05 23.13 4.56
N ASP A 290 -14.58 24.32 4.77
CA ASP A 290 -14.13 25.52 4.05
C ASP A 290 -12.65 25.80 4.33
N ASP A 291 -12.22 25.68 5.60
CA ASP A 291 -10.83 25.80 5.98
C ASP A 291 -9.96 24.67 5.44
N GLN A 292 -10.47 23.43 5.44
CA GLN A 292 -9.76 22.29 4.83
C GLN A 292 -9.54 22.50 3.33
N GLU A 293 -10.55 23.01 2.61
CA GLU A 293 -10.45 23.31 1.19
C GLU A 293 -9.46 24.44 0.91
N ALA A 294 -9.51 25.51 1.70
CA ALA A 294 -8.57 26.63 1.62
C ALA A 294 -7.10 26.21 1.82
N LEU A 295 -6.85 25.31 2.79
CA LEU A 295 -5.52 24.76 3.07
C LEU A 295 -5.05 23.79 1.98
N GLY A 296 -5.96 23.01 1.44
CA GLY A 296 -5.67 22.01 0.39
C GLY A 296 -4.73 20.90 0.86
N SER A 297 -4.00 20.33 -0.10
CA SER A 297 -3.07 19.22 0.14
C SER A 297 -1.78 19.37 -0.65
N THR A 298 -0.74 18.70 -0.20
CA THR A 298 0.49 18.43 -0.97
C THR A 298 0.22 17.25 -1.93
N ALA A 299 1.22 16.85 -2.67
CA ALA A 299 1.12 15.63 -3.50
C ALA A 299 0.92 14.36 -2.67
N LYS A 300 1.24 14.39 -1.36
CA LYS A 300 1.26 13.22 -0.49
C LYS A 300 0.29 13.32 0.69
N ASP A 301 0.20 14.47 1.33
CA ASP A 301 -0.52 14.65 2.59
C ASP A 301 -1.45 15.88 2.56
N PRO A 302 -2.62 15.86 3.24
CA PRO A 302 -3.45 17.03 3.44
C PRO A 302 -2.75 18.01 4.39
N LYS A 303 -2.89 19.33 4.16
CA LYS A 303 -2.30 20.34 5.04
C LYS A 303 -3.16 20.62 6.28
N TRP A 304 -4.43 20.25 6.24
CA TRP A 304 -5.42 20.45 7.29
C TRP A 304 -5.50 19.31 8.31
N ALA A 305 -4.71 18.24 8.12
CA ALA A 305 -4.67 17.13 9.06
C ALA A 305 -3.23 16.65 9.30
N THR A 306 -3.00 16.09 10.49
CA THR A 306 -1.74 15.44 10.85
C THR A 306 -2.02 14.27 11.79
N ALA A 307 -1.12 13.28 11.81
CA ALA A 307 -1.16 12.16 12.73
C ALA A 307 -0.13 12.37 13.85
N TYR A 308 -0.61 12.46 15.09
CA TYR A 308 0.27 12.34 16.24
C TYR A 308 0.56 10.87 16.48
N LYS A 309 1.83 10.51 16.48
CA LYS A 309 2.26 9.14 16.79
C LYS A 309 2.86 9.11 18.19
N TYR A 310 2.40 8.15 18.98
CA TYR A 310 2.95 7.94 20.32
C TYR A 310 4.44 7.59 20.23
N PRO A 311 5.23 7.96 21.25
CA PRO A 311 6.60 7.50 21.35
C PRO A 311 6.64 5.96 21.23
N PRO A 312 7.57 5.42 20.46
CA PRO A 312 7.70 3.97 20.34
C PRO A 312 8.07 3.38 21.70
N GLU A 313 7.54 2.19 21.97
CA GLU A 313 7.88 1.42 23.16
C GLU A 313 9.38 1.10 23.18
N GLU A 314 10.06 1.49 24.26
CA GLU A 314 11.47 1.17 24.50
C GLU A 314 11.59 -0.01 25.44
N VAL A 315 12.37 -1.02 25.04
CA VAL A 315 12.59 -2.23 25.84
C VAL A 315 14.06 -2.55 25.91
N GLU A 316 14.50 -2.97 27.08
CA GLU A 316 15.87 -3.44 27.31
C GLU A 316 16.01 -4.92 26.96
N THR A 317 17.11 -5.27 26.28
CA THR A 317 17.50 -6.64 25.97
C THR A 317 19.03 -6.78 25.92
N ILE A 318 19.52 -8.00 25.68
CA ILE A 318 20.97 -8.29 25.58
C ILE A 318 21.34 -8.55 24.12
N LEU A 319 22.38 -7.89 23.63
CA LEU A 319 22.99 -8.14 22.33
C LEU A 319 23.94 -9.34 22.44
N LYS A 320 23.49 -10.50 21.96
CA LYS A 320 24.24 -11.78 22.09
C LYS A 320 25.40 -11.91 21.12
N ASP A 321 25.18 -11.42 19.87
CA ASP A 321 26.14 -11.53 18.77
C ASP A 321 25.85 -10.50 17.69
N ILE A 322 26.80 -10.30 16.77
CA ILE A 322 26.64 -9.47 15.57
C ILE A 322 27.03 -10.29 14.36
N THR A 323 26.05 -10.53 13.49
CA THR A 323 26.23 -11.22 12.21
C THR A 323 26.34 -10.22 11.04
N ILE A 324 26.97 -10.63 9.96
CA ILE A 324 27.12 -9.79 8.75
C ILE A 324 26.30 -10.39 7.60
N ASN A 325 25.40 -9.59 7.06
CA ASN A 325 24.68 -9.89 5.84
C ASN A 325 25.31 -9.15 4.66
N VAL A 326 25.46 -9.82 3.51
CA VAL A 326 26.00 -9.23 2.29
C VAL A 326 24.85 -8.97 1.31
N GLY A 327 24.56 -7.70 1.07
CA GLY A 327 23.48 -7.30 0.18
C GLY A 327 23.88 -7.34 -1.32
N ARG A 328 22.91 -7.13 -2.20
CA ARG A 328 23.06 -7.20 -3.67
C ARG A 328 24.14 -6.30 -4.27
N THR A 329 24.49 -5.21 -3.60
CA THR A 329 25.57 -4.29 -4.01
C THR A 329 26.89 -4.57 -3.31
N GLY A 330 27.00 -5.73 -2.65
CA GLY A 330 28.16 -6.14 -1.87
C GLY A 330 28.32 -5.47 -0.51
N VAL A 331 27.35 -4.65 -0.07
CA VAL A 331 27.40 -3.98 1.23
C VAL A 331 27.31 -5.01 2.35
N LEU A 332 28.25 -4.93 3.28
CA LEU A 332 28.26 -5.70 4.50
C LEU A 332 27.42 -4.96 5.56
N THR A 333 26.24 -5.49 5.88
CA THR A 333 25.33 -4.91 6.86
C THR A 333 25.37 -5.69 8.15
N PRO A 334 25.81 -5.08 9.27
CA PRO A 334 25.80 -5.73 10.58
C PRO A 334 24.37 -5.82 11.13
N THR A 335 24.02 -7.00 11.65
CA THR A 335 22.74 -7.31 12.28
C THR A 335 23.02 -7.87 13.68
N GLY A 336 22.45 -7.26 14.72
CA GLY A 336 22.57 -7.73 16.08
C GLY A 336 21.58 -8.87 16.35
N GLU A 337 22.09 -9.97 16.91
CA GLU A 337 21.28 -11.07 17.43
C GLU A 337 20.99 -10.79 18.92
N LEU A 338 19.72 -10.68 19.27
CA LEU A 338 19.26 -10.28 20.59
C LEU A 338 18.78 -11.47 21.42
N GLU A 339 18.80 -11.32 22.74
CA GLU A 339 17.89 -12.09 23.56
C GLU A 339 16.45 -11.70 23.18
N SER A 340 15.60 -12.73 22.89
CA SER A 340 14.25 -12.46 22.41
C SER A 340 13.45 -11.68 23.43
N VAL A 341 12.90 -10.55 23.03
CA VAL A 341 12.11 -9.66 23.87
C VAL A 341 10.85 -9.22 23.13
N PHE A 342 9.77 -9.07 23.90
CA PHE A 342 8.49 -8.62 23.34
C PHE A 342 8.47 -7.09 23.28
N VAL A 343 8.24 -6.53 22.07
CA VAL A 343 8.18 -5.09 21.81
C VAL A 343 7.07 -4.80 20.83
N SER A 344 6.17 -3.88 21.18
CA SER A 344 5.09 -3.42 20.30
C SER A 344 4.40 -4.59 19.57
N GLY A 345 3.88 -5.53 20.35
CA GLY A 345 3.07 -6.64 19.85
C GLY A 345 3.82 -7.81 19.20
N THR A 346 5.17 -7.81 19.15
CA THR A 346 5.94 -8.92 18.54
C THR A 346 7.20 -9.27 19.31
N ASN A 347 7.64 -10.54 19.18
CA ASN A 347 8.95 -10.94 19.69
C ASN A 347 10.04 -10.50 18.72
N VAL A 348 11.01 -9.77 19.25
CA VAL A 348 12.18 -9.25 18.51
C VAL A 348 13.42 -10.02 18.97
N SER A 349 14.10 -10.66 18.03
CA SER A 349 15.36 -11.39 18.26
C SER A 349 16.51 -10.87 17.40
N ARG A 350 16.24 -9.90 16.50
CA ARG A 350 17.24 -9.28 15.63
C ARG A 350 17.02 -7.79 15.53
N VAL A 351 18.13 -7.05 15.37
CA VAL A 351 18.12 -5.59 15.25
C VAL A 351 19.09 -5.16 14.17
N THR A 352 18.73 -4.13 13.40
CA THR A 352 19.69 -3.53 12.45
C THR A 352 20.72 -2.69 13.20
N LEU A 353 21.98 -2.81 12.80
CA LEU A 353 23.09 -1.97 13.30
C LEU A 353 23.64 -1.06 12.17
N HIS A 354 22.95 -0.96 11.07
CA HIS A 354 23.19 -0.08 9.91
C HIS A 354 24.59 -0.22 9.30
N ASN A 355 25.64 0.23 10.00
CA ASN A 355 27.05 0.25 9.54
C ASN A 355 28.01 0.36 10.72
N GLN A 356 29.32 0.36 10.43
CA GLN A 356 30.37 0.48 11.46
C GLN A 356 30.33 1.82 12.20
N ASP A 357 29.99 2.92 11.51
CA ASP A 357 29.94 4.25 12.13
C ASP A 357 28.86 4.32 13.20
N PHE A 358 27.69 3.74 12.96
CA PHE A 358 26.61 3.63 13.93
C PHE A 358 27.03 2.80 15.17
N ILE A 359 27.73 1.68 14.96
CA ILE A 359 28.25 0.86 16.06
C ILE A 359 29.25 1.65 16.91
N ASN A 360 30.14 2.38 16.25
CA ASN A 360 31.16 3.17 16.94
C ASN A 360 30.54 4.39 17.67
N GLU A 361 29.61 5.10 17.04
CA GLU A 361 28.94 6.26 17.62
C GLU A 361 28.21 5.92 18.91
N LYS A 362 27.52 4.77 18.93
CA LYS A 362 26.79 4.29 20.11
C LYS A 362 27.63 3.41 21.02
N ASP A 363 28.89 3.14 20.72
CA ASP A 363 29.81 2.23 21.43
C ASP A 363 29.17 0.85 21.70
N ILE A 364 28.53 0.28 20.67
CA ILE A 364 27.81 -1.02 20.78
C ILE A 364 28.83 -2.16 20.78
N ARG A 365 28.71 -3.06 21.78
CA ARG A 365 29.58 -4.23 21.95
C ARG A 365 28.74 -5.50 22.08
N ILE A 366 29.28 -6.62 21.65
CA ILE A 366 28.68 -7.93 21.90
C ILE A 366 28.67 -8.18 23.41
N GLY A 367 27.53 -8.55 23.95
CA GLY A 367 27.28 -8.70 25.39
C GLY A 367 26.63 -7.51 26.06
N ASP A 368 26.48 -6.38 25.38
CA ASP A 368 25.83 -5.18 25.92
C ASP A 368 24.36 -5.41 26.24
N HIS A 369 23.92 -4.81 27.33
CA HIS A 369 22.51 -4.45 27.49
C HIS A 369 22.19 -3.25 26.61
N VAL A 370 21.19 -3.40 25.76
CA VAL A 370 20.76 -2.39 24.78
C VAL A 370 19.30 -2.04 24.96
N ILE A 371 18.97 -0.77 24.80
CA ILE A 371 17.59 -0.31 24.68
C ILE A 371 17.24 -0.30 23.19
N ILE A 372 16.17 -1.00 22.85
CA ILE A 372 15.66 -1.07 21.48
C ILE A 372 14.25 -0.51 21.38
N HIS A 373 13.89 -0.06 20.19
CA HIS A 373 12.53 0.24 19.79
C HIS A 373 12.27 -0.27 18.36
N LYS A 374 11.04 -0.15 17.89
CA LYS A 374 10.73 -0.33 16.47
C LYS A 374 10.63 1.02 15.77
N ALA A 375 11.61 1.36 14.95
CA ALA A 375 11.54 2.52 14.07
C ALA A 375 10.36 2.39 13.11
N ALA A 376 9.54 3.44 13.01
CA ALA A 376 8.29 3.44 12.23
C ALA A 376 7.38 2.23 12.55
N GLU A 377 7.41 1.72 13.80
CA GLU A 377 6.61 0.58 14.31
C GLU A 377 6.92 -0.79 13.68
N ILE A 378 7.92 -0.86 12.81
CA ILE A 378 8.24 -2.07 12.04
C ILE A 378 9.67 -2.56 12.29
N ILE A 379 10.67 -1.68 12.14
CA ILE A 379 12.09 -2.06 12.10
C ILE A 379 12.74 -1.93 13.48
N PRO A 380 13.20 -3.03 14.11
CA PRO A 380 13.93 -2.94 15.37
C PRO A 380 15.28 -2.20 15.19
N GLU A 381 15.55 -1.24 16.07
CA GLU A 381 16.73 -0.40 16.08
C GLU A 381 17.26 -0.20 17.51
N VAL A 382 18.59 -0.13 17.67
CA VAL A 382 19.23 0.17 18.95
C VAL A 382 19.21 1.68 19.17
N ILE A 383 18.54 2.12 20.25
CA ILE A 383 18.53 3.53 20.66
C ILE A 383 19.85 3.88 21.33
N ARG A 384 20.24 3.06 22.34
CA ARG A 384 21.43 3.26 23.14
C ARG A 384 21.86 1.99 23.84
N VAL A 385 23.11 1.93 24.28
CA VAL A 385 23.61 0.93 25.22
C VAL A 385 23.30 1.36 26.67
N VAL A 386 23.44 0.43 27.62
CA VAL A 386 23.32 0.65 29.07
C VAL A 386 24.69 0.40 29.70
N PRO A 387 25.61 1.41 29.68
CA PRO A 387 26.98 1.21 30.07
C PRO A 387 27.14 0.79 31.57
N GLU A 388 26.16 1.20 32.41
CA GLU A 388 26.14 0.89 33.84
C GLU A 388 25.98 -0.61 34.11
N LYS A 389 25.52 -1.38 33.13
CA LYS A 389 25.36 -2.86 33.26
C LYS A 389 26.52 -3.64 32.65
N ARG A 390 27.55 -2.96 32.12
CA ARG A 390 28.75 -3.61 31.61
C ARG A 390 29.54 -4.26 32.71
N THR A 391 29.95 -5.49 32.45
CA THR A 391 30.72 -6.33 33.39
C THR A 391 32.22 -6.33 33.08
N GLY A 392 32.60 -5.78 31.90
CA GLY A 392 33.96 -5.83 31.37
C GLY A 392 34.24 -7.03 30.47
N SER A 393 33.24 -7.88 30.22
CA SER A 393 33.29 -9.00 29.28
C SER A 393 32.78 -8.67 27.86
N GLU A 394 32.27 -7.46 27.67
CA GLU A 394 31.70 -7.01 26.41
C GLU A 394 32.79 -6.82 25.34
N VAL A 395 32.57 -7.41 24.16
CA VAL A 395 33.55 -7.45 23.08
C VAL A 395 33.23 -6.39 22.03
N PRO A 396 34.16 -5.44 21.75
CA PRO A 396 34.00 -4.51 20.64
C PRO A 396 33.90 -5.26 19.31
N PHE A 397 33.07 -4.76 18.41
CA PHE A 397 32.84 -5.35 17.10
C PHE A 397 33.42 -4.46 16.00
N THR A 398 34.09 -5.07 15.03
CA THR A 398 34.55 -4.42 13.80
C THR A 398 34.17 -5.26 12.60
N ILE A 399 33.57 -4.62 11.58
CA ILE A 399 33.27 -5.30 10.31
C ILE A 399 34.57 -5.87 9.73
N PRO A 400 34.59 -7.17 9.38
CA PRO A 400 35.82 -7.83 8.94
C PRO A 400 36.35 -7.25 7.62
N ASN A 401 37.67 -7.27 7.45
CA ASN A 401 38.37 -6.86 6.24
C ASN A 401 38.24 -7.88 5.09
N THR A 402 37.57 -8.99 5.35
CA THR A 402 37.26 -10.05 4.38
C THR A 402 35.77 -10.34 4.39
N CYS A 403 35.21 -10.65 3.23
CA CYS A 403 33.81 -11.03 3.08
C CYS A 403 33.55 -12.37 3.79
N PRO A 404 32.52 -12.48 4.66
CA PRO A 404 32.26 -13.72 5.38
C PRO A 404 31.75 -14.87 4.48
N VAL A 405 31.38 -14.58 3.22
CA VAL A 405 30.82 -15.58 2.30
C VAL A 405 31.86 -16.07 1.28
N CYS A 406 32.67 -15.17 0.70
CA CYS A 406 33.60 -15.53 -0.36
C CYS A 406 35.08 -15.24 -0.01
N GLU A 407 35.35 -14.81 1.22
CA GLU A 407 36.69 -14.52 1.77
C GLU A 407 37.50 -13.47 1.02
N SER A 408 36.92 -12.85 -0.02
CA SER A 408 37.56 -11.75 -0.76
C SER A 408 37.70 -10.50 0.09
N PRO A 409 38.69 -9.64 -0.17
CA PRO A 409 38.88 -8.39 0.56
C PRO A 409 37.62 -7.50 0.53
N THR A 410 37.42 -6.76 1.62
CA THR A 410 36.37 -5.74 1.69
C THR A 410 36.99 -4.35 1.59
N VAL A 411 36.24 -3.38 1.08
CA VAL A 411 36.70 -2.00 0.91
C VAL A 411 35.63 -1.02 1.39
N ARG A 412 36.08 0.03 2.05
CA ARG A 412 35.24 1.22 2.31
C ARG A 412 35.72 2.32 1.38
N ARG A 413 34.83 2.83 0.51
CA ARG A 413 35.14 3.94 -0.38
C ARG A 413 35.21 5.25 0.43
N GLU A 414 36.05 6.17 -0.01
CA GLU A 414 36.16 7.49 0.61
C GLU A 414 34.79 8.22 0.53
N GLY A 415 34.35 8.76 1.67
CA GLY A 415 33.05 9.43 1.78
C GLY A 415 31.83 8.51 1.92
N GLU A 416 31.99 7.17 1.90
CA GLU A 416 30.91 6.23 2.14
C GLU A 416 31.02 5.58 3.52
N ALA A 417 29.86 5.41 4.22
CA ALA A 417 29.78 4.63 5.46
C ALA A 417 29.79 3.11 5.21
N ALA A 418 29.46 2.70 3.98
CA ALA A 418 29.30 1.29 3.61
C ALA A 418 30.62 0.59 3.35
N VAL A 419 30.85 -0.55 4.00
CA VAL A 419 31.92 -1.51 3.67
C VAL A 419 31.39 -2.52 2.66
N ARG A 420 32.18 -2.85 1.62
CA ARG A 420 31.72 -3.70 0.51
C ARG A 420 32.68 -4.82 0.18
N CYS A 421 32.14 -5.98 -0.16
CA CYS A 421 32.88 -7.05 -0.80
C CYS A 421 33.37 -6.58 -2.18
N THR A 422 34.65 -6.86 -2.50
CA THR A 422 35.25 -6.51 -3.80
C THR A 422 34.98 -7.54 -4.90
N ASN A 423 34.54 -8.74 -4.53
CA ASN A 423 34.25 -9.81 -5.48
C ASN A 423 32.85 -9.63 -6.09
N LYS A 424 32.79 -9.27 -7.37
CA LYS A 424 31.53 -9.14 -8.12
C LYS A 424 30.77 -10.47 -8.29
N HIS A 425 31.47 -11.60 -8.20
CA HIS A 425 30.93 -12.96 -8.27
C HIS A 425 30.77 -13.59 -6.86
N CYS A 426 30.59 -12.78 -5.85
CA CYS A 426 30.30 -13.30 -4.52
C CYS A 426 28.92 -14.01 -4.52
N PRO A 427 28.85 -15.27 -4.07
CA PRO A 427 27.59 -16.02 -4.06
C PRO A 427 26.43 -15.31 -3.34
N ALA A 428 26.74 -14.54 -2.29
CA ALA A 428 25.73 -13.73 -1.63
C ALA A 428 25.20 -12.59 -2.52
N ILE A 429 26.08 -11.92 -3.28
CA ILE A 429 25.67 -10.87 -4.20
C ILE A 429 24.80 -11.43 -5.32
N GLU A 430 25.20 -12.54 -5.93
CA GLU A 430 24.44 -13.22 -6.98
C GLU A 430 23.06 -13.66 -6.50
N LYS A 431 22.99 -14.27 -5.32
CA LYS A 431 21.70 -14.63 -4.68
C LYS A 431 20.79 -13.41 -4.51
N GLU A 432 21.30 -12.32 -3.94
CA GLU A 432 20.51 -11.11 -3.69
C GLU A 432 20.11 -10.38 -4.97
N GLN A 433 20.92 -10.47 -6.04
CA GLN A 433 20.56 -9.97 -7.38
C GLN A 433 19.38 -10.75 -7.97
N ILE A 434 19.36 -12.07 -7.84
CA ILE A 434 18.24 -12.92 -8.30
C ILE A 434 16.97 -12.59 -7.50
N ILE A 435 17.06 -12.45 -6.18
CA ILE A 435 15.93 -12.08 -5.32
C ILE A 435 15.37 -10.71 -5.73
N HIS A 436 16.25 -9.73 -5.95
CA HIS A 436 15.84 -8.41 -6.40
C HIS A 436 15.18 -8.45 -7.79
N PHE A 437 15.75 -9.18 -8.74
CA PHE A 437 15.21 -9.33 -10.09
C PHE A 437 13.79 -9.93 -10.06
N ALA A 438 13.55 -10.90 -9.17
CA ALA A 438 12.25 -11.53 -9.01
C ALA A 438 11.22 -10.67 -8.26
N SER A 439 11.65 -9.62 -7.57
CA SER A 439 10.82 -8.80 -6.67
C SER A 439 9.62 -8.15 -7.38
N ARG A 440 8.62 -7.73 -6.57
CA ARG A 440 7.36 -7.13 -7.04
C ARG A 440 7.57 -5.92 -7.94
N ASP A 441 8.52 -5.05 -7.59
CA ASP A 441 8.79 -3.82 -8.33
C ASP A 441 9.67 -4.02 -9.56
N ALA A 442 10.33 -5.18 -9.67
CA ALA A 442 11.08 -5.62 -10.85
C ALA A 442 10.22 -6.55 -11.72
N MET A 443 10.63 -7.79 -11.92
CA MET A 443 9.94 -8.73 -12.82
C MET A 443 8.69 -9.36 -12.21
N ASN A 444 8.43 -9.18 -10.91
CA ASN A 444 7.26 -9.67 -10.17
C ASN A 444 6.97 -11.14 -10.45
N ILE A 445 7.91 -12.00 -10.12
CA ILE A 445 7.79 -13.45 -10.30
C ILE A 445 7.18 -14.05 -9.04
N ASP A 446 5.87 -14.28 -9.07
CA ASP A 446 5.16 -14.85 -7.94
C ASP A 446 5.67 -16.27 -7.61
N GLY A 447 5.82 -16.55 -6.31
CA GLY A 447 6.33 -17.83 -5.83
C GLY A 447 7.86 -17.94 -5.81
N LEU A 448 8.62 -16.97 -6.34
CA LEU A 448 10.09 -16.96 -6.31
C LEU A 448 10.61 -16.10 -5.15
N GLY A 449 10.35 -16.53 -3.93
CA GLY A 449 10.86 -15.89 -2.71
C GLY A 449 12.30 -16.30 -2.38
N PRO A 450 12.94 -15.62 -1.37
CA PRO A 450 14.35 -15.85 -0.98
C PRO A 450 14.70 -17.31 -0.71
N SER A 451 13.83 -18.06 -0.04
CA SER A 451 14.04 -19.47 0.26
C SER A 451 14.01 -20.37 -0.98
N ILE A 452 13.17 -20.06 -1.96
CA ILE A 452 13.14 -20.80 -3.24
C ILE A 452 14.39 -20.50 -4.06
N VAL A 453 14.81 -19.21 -4.13
CA VAL A 453 16.06 -18.82 -4.80
C VAL A 453 17.26 -19.54 -4.17
N GLU A 454 17.33 -19.58 -2.84
CA GLU A 454 18.41 -20.31 -2.14
C GLU A 454 18.42 -21.81 -2.46
N ASN A 455 17.24 -22.45 -2.48
CA ASN A 455 17.12 -23.85 -2.86
C ASN A 455 17.53 -24.09 -4.31
N LEU A 456 17.16 -23.21 -5.23
CA LEU A 456 17.56 -23.30 -6.65
C LEU A 456 19.07 -23.22 -6.82
N ILE A 457 19.74 -22.30 -6.12
CA ILE A 457 21.19 -22.13 -6.11
C ILE A 457 21.87 -23.37 -5.51
N ASN A 458 21.41 -23.84 -4.35
CA ASN A 458 21.98 -24.98 -3.65
C ASN A 458 21.86 -26.28 -4.50
N ASN A 459 20.78 -26.44 -5.25
CA ASN A 459 20.60 -27.55 -6.18
C ASN A 459 21.30 -27.32 -7.54
N LYS A 460 22.04 -26.20 -7.71
CA LYS A 460 22.75 -25.83 -8.94
C LYS A 460 21.86 -25.74 -10.18
N LEU A 461 20.61 -25.38 -9.99
CA LEU A 461 19.64 -25.18 -11.06
C LEU A 461 19.75 -23.77 -11.67
N ILE A 462 20.22 -22.81 -10.92
CA ILE A 462 20.47 -21.43 -11.36
C ILE A 462 21.79 -20.91 -10.78
N ALA A 463 22.48 -20.07 -11.56
CA ALA A 463 23.64 -19.28 -11.13
C ALA A 463 23.38 -17.78 -11.27
N ASN A 464 22.51 -17.38 -12.18
CA ASN A 464 22.18 -15.97 -12.45
C ASN A 464 20.70 -15.83 -12.91
N VAL A 465 20.27 -14.60 -13.18
CA VAL A 465 18.88 -14.28 -13.54
C VAL A 465 18.42 -14.87 -14.88
N VAL A 466 19.36 -15.16 -15.82
CA VAL A 466 19.02 -15.73 -17.11
C VAL A 466 18.55 -17.18 -16.97
N ASP A 467 19.17 -17.91 -16.05
CA ASP A 467 18.86 -19.32 -15.82
C ASP A 467 17.41 -19.55 -15.37
N LEU A 468 16.79 -18.53 -14.74
CA LEU A 468 15.38 -18.58 -14.34
C LEU A 468 14.46 -18.92 -15.53
N TYR A 469 14.77 -18.39 -16.72
CA TYR A 469 13.94 -18.55 -17.92
C TYR A 469 14.16 -19.89 -18.63
N HIS A 470 15.09 -20.69 -18.14
CA HIS A 470 15.36 -22.05 -18.63
C HIS A 470 14.88 -23.16 -17.68
N LEU A 471 14.30 -22.77 -16.52
CA LEU A 471 13.77 -23.74 -15.56
C LEU A 471 12.56 -24.48 -16.12
N THR A 472 12.51 -25.79 -15.86
CA THR A 472 11.41 -26.67 -16.24
C THR A 472 10.69 -27.21 -15.00
N VAL A 473 9.42 -27.61 -15.19
CA VAL A 473 8.63 -28.23 -14.11
C VAL A 473 9.32 -29.48 -13.57
N ASP A 474 9.88 -30.34 -14.46
CA ASP A 474 10.55 -31.56 -14.06
C ASP A 474 11.77 -31.34 -13.17
N GLN A 475 12.54 -30.25 -13.41
CA GLN A 475 13.65 -29.87 -12.54
C GLN A 475 13.15 -29.39 -11.17
N LEU A 476 12.10 -28.57 -11.14
CA LEU A 476 11.57 -27.99 -9.90
C LEU A 476 10.95 -29.05 -8.98
N VAL A 477 10.28 -30.04 -9.53
CA VAL A 477 9.65 -31.14 -8.76
C VAL A 477 10.69 -32.00 -8.02
N THR A 478 11.96 -31.99 -8.44
CA THR A 478 13.03 -32.68 -7.71
C THR A 478 13.47 -31.99 -6.43
N MET A 479 13.04 -30.74 -6.21
CA MET A 479 13.41 -29.96 -5.01
C MET A 479 12.53 -30.32 -3.82
N ASP A 480 13.12 -30.29 -2.64
CA ASP A 480 12.39 -30.48 -1.38
C ASP A 480 11.24 -29.45 -1.23
N ARG A 481 10.07 -29.95 -0.85
CA ARG A 481 8.84 -29.15 -0.62
C ARG A 481 8.29 -28.43 -1.86
N MET A 482 8.70 -28.82 -3.08
CA MET A 482 8.16 -28.31 -4.34
C MET A 482 7.23 -29.34 -5.00
N GLY A 483 5.94 -29.18 -4.76
CA GLY A 483 4.91 -30.03 -5.43
C GLY A 483 4.71 -29.64 -6.90
N LYS A 484 4.17 -30.55 -7.71
CA LYS A 484 3.94 -30.36 -9.16
C LYS A 484 3.17 -29.07 -9.46
N LYS A 485 2.07 -28.79 -8.74
CA LYS A 485 1.25 -27.58 -8.94
C LYS A 485 2.03 -26.29 -8.63
N SER A 486 2.87 -26.30 -7.59
CA SER A 486 3.72 -25.14 -7.24
C SER A 486 4.80 -24.92 -8.30
N ALA A 487 5.40 -25.99 -8.82
CA ALA A 487 6.36 -25.94 -9.92
C ALA A 487 5.73 -25.39 -11.21
N GLU A 488 4.54 -25.87 -11.60
CA GLU A 488 3.79 -25.36 -12.74
C GLU A 488 3.45 -23.87 -12.60
N ASN A 489 2.99 -23.44 -11.43
CA ASN A 489 2.70 -22.04 -11.15
C ASN A 489 3.96 -21.15 -11.22
N LEU A 490 5.09 -21.62 -10.70
CA LEU A 490 6.35 -20.88 -10.75
C LEU A 490 6.85 -20.73 -12.19
N VAL A 491 6.87 -21.81 -13.00
CA VAL A 491 7.27 -21.76 -14.42
C VAL A 491 6.35 -20.83 -15.20
N LYS A 492 5.04 -20.85 -14.92
CA LYS A 492 4.09 -19.92 -15.52
C LYS A 492 4.40 -18.47 -15.13
N ALA A 493 4.61 -18.17 -13.84
CA ALA A 493 4.93 -16.83 -13.37
C ALA A 493 6.23 -16.28 -13.99
N ILE A 494 7.26 -17.13 -14.15
CA ILE A 494 8.48 -16.80 -14.88
C ILE A 494 8.16 -16.48 -16.36
N GLY A 495 7.33 -17.29 -17.02
CA GLY A 495 6.90 -17.04 -18.39
C GLY A 495 6.16 -15.71 -18.55
N ASP A 496 5.20 -15.45 -17.67
CA ASP A 496 4.38 -14.23 -17.66
C ASP A 496 5.24 -12.97 -17.42
N SER A 497 6.34 -13.09 -16.68
CA SER A 497 7.24 -11.97 -16.39
C SER A 497 7.94 -11.41 -17.64
N LYS A 498 8.09 -12.19 -18.70
CA LYS A 498 8.76 -11.78 -19.96
C LYS A 498 8.11 -10.54 -20.60
N SER A 499 6.82 -10.31 -20.37
CA SER A 499 6.05 -9.21 -20.94
C SER A 499 6.11 -7.89 -20.14
N ARG A 500 6.84 -7.84 -19.01
CA ARG A 500 6.80 -6.69 -18.07
C ARG A 500 7.29 -5.36 -18.63
N GLY A 501 8.22 -5.36 -19.57
CA GLY A 501 8.73 -4.16 -20.23
C GLY A 501 10.11 -3.69 -19.74
N LEU A 502 10.69 -2.76 -20.52
CA LEU A 502 12.06 -2.32 -20.36
C LEU A 502 12.35 -1.66 -19.00
N ASP A 503 11.43 -0.86 -18.48
CA ASP A 503 11.55 -0.17 -17.19
C ASP A 503 11.74 -1.17 -16.04
N ARG A 504 10.98 -2.27 -16.05
CA ARG A 504 11.06 -3.33 -15.06
C ARG A 504 12.35 -4.13 -15.19
N VAL A 505 12.79 -4.39 -16.42
CA VAL A 505 14.09 -5.05 -16.67
C VAL A 505 15.22 -4.17 -16.16
N LEU A 506 15.28 -2.87 -16.50
CA LEU A 506 16.32 -1.95 -16.04
C LEU A 506 16.38 -1.86 -14.52
N TYR A 507 15.24 -1.80 -13.85
CA TYR A 507 15.21 -1.84 -12.40
C TYR A 507 15.69 -3.19 -11.85
N GLY A 508 15.23 -4.30 -12.45
CA GLY A 508 15.58 -5.66 -12.06
C GLY A 508 17.08 -5.98 -12.21
N LEU A 509 17.78 -5.37 -13.17
CA LEU A 509 19.24 -5.49 -13.32
C LEU A 509 20.01 -4.96 -12.11
N GLY A 510 19.39 -4.17 -11.23
CA GLY A 510 19.98 -3.75 -9.97
C GLY A 510 21.14 -2.77 -10.11
N ILE A 511 21.16 -1.97 -11.19
CA ILE A 511 22.19 -0.95 -11.45
C ILE A 511 22.27 0.00 -10.25
N ARG A 512 23.48 0.25 -9.77
CA ARG A 512 23.69 1.10 -8.59
C ARG A 512 23.08 2.49 -8.80
N LEU A 513 22.40 3.01 -7.77
CA LEU A 513 21.71 4.31 -7.75
C LEU A 513 20.46 4.40 -8.66
N ILE A 514 20.15 3.37 -9.44
CA ILE A 514 18.98 3.36 -10.31
C ILE A 514 17.83 2.66 -9.59
N GLY A 515 16.90 3.48 -9.03
CA GLY A 515 15.65 3.01 -8.46
C GLY A 515 14.57 2.82 -9.54
N SER A 516 13.39 2.32 -9.15
CA SER A 516 12.27 2.07 -10.09
C SER A 516 11.86 3.32 -10.88
N LYS A 517 11.80 4.50 -10.23
CA LYS A 517 11.47 5.76 -10.89
C LYS A 517 12.49 6.15 -11.94
N ALA A 518 13.79 6.11 -11.58
CA ALA A 518 14.87 6.42 -12.51
C ALA A 518 14.92 5.43 -13.70
N ALA A 519 14.69 4.13 -13.43
CA ALA A 519 14.60 3.11 -14.47
C ALA A 519 13.47 3.41 -15.46
N ALA A 520 12.29 3.80 -14.97
CA ALA A 520 11.17 4.20 -15.82
C ALA A 520 11.47 5.46 -16.64
N THR A 521 12.08 6.49 -16.03
CA THR A 521 12.50 7.71 -16.72
C THR A 521 13.50 7.39 -17.85
N ILE A 522 14.52 6.58 -17.56
CA ILE A 522 15.53 6.16 -18.55
C ILE A 522 14.87 5.34 -19.66
N ALA A 523 14.02 4.34 -19.32
CA ALA A 523 13.33 3.52 -20.29
C ALA A 523 12.50 4.37 -21.27
N ASN A 524 11.81 5.40 -20.77
CA ASN A 524 11.03 6.33 -21.57
C ASN A 524 11.88 7.19 -22.52
N VAL A 525 13.14 7.47 -22.18
CA VAL A 525 14.06 8.20 -23.05
C VAL A 525 14.67 7.27 -24.10
N VAL A 526 15.20 6.12 -23.67
CA VAL A 526 15.93 5.20 -24.57
C VAL A 526 15.00 4.34 -25.43
N LYS A 527 13.77 4.08 -25.00
CA LYS A 527 12.73 3.27 -25.66
C LYS A 527 13.10 1.79 -25.91
N SER A 528 14.38 1.46 -25.98
CA SER A 528 14.85 0.08 -26.20
C SER A 528 16.15 -0.21 -25.45
N MET A 529 16.40 -1.49 -25.15
CA MET A 529 17.67 -1.95 -24.55
C MET A 529 18.86 -1.64 -25.47
N GLU A 530 18.71 -1.75 -26.78
CA GLU A 530 19.78 -1.42 -27.73
C GLU A 530 20.22 0.05 -27.58
N ARG A 531 19.26 0.97 -27.49
CA ARG A 531 19.54 2.38 -27.26
C ARG A 531 20.11 2.62 -25.84
N PHE A 532 19.63 1.89 -24.84
CA PHE A 532 20.21 1.93 -23.49
C PHE A 532 21.69 1.55 -23.50
N MET A 533 22.09 0.58 -24.29
CA MET A 533 23.49 0.15 -24.41
C MET A 533 24.38 1.18 -25.12
N THR A 534 23.82 2.11 -25.90
CA THR A 534 24.56 3.04 -26.74
C THR A 534 24.43 4.51 -26.34
N ILE A 535 23.47 4.88 -25.50
CA ILE A 535 23.27 6.27 -25.03
C ILE A 535 24.53 6.80 -24.33
N THR A 536 24.93 8.03 -24.61
CA THR A 536 26.14 8.62 -24.03
C THR A 536 25.91 9.10 -22.59
N LYS A 537 27.03 9.35 -21.87
CA LYS A 537 26.95 9.91 -20.51
C LYS A 537 26.30 11.30 -20.51
N GLU A 538 26.67 12.12 -21.50
CA GLU A 538 26.16 13.49 -21.66
C GLU A 538 24.65 13.49 -21.90
N GLU A 539 24.15 12.59 -22.73
CA GLU A 539 22.73 12.41 -22.97
C GLU A 539 21.99 11.91 -21.72
N LEU A 540 22.59 10.99 -20.94
CA LEU A 540 22.02 10.55 -19.68
C LEU A 540 21.90 11.68 -18.65
N VAL A 541 22.91 12.53 -18.53
CA VAL A 541 22.90 13.68 -17.61
C VAL A 541 21.89 14.76 -18.05
N ALA A 542 21.57 14.83 -19.34
CA ALA A 542 20.51 15.73 -19.84
C ALA A 542 19.08 15.25 -19.49
N VAL A 543 18.91 14.00 -19.05
CA VAL A 543 17.61 13.46 -18.60
C VAL A 543 17.29 14.02 -17.21
N GLU A 544 16.09 14.55 -17.05
CA GLU A 544 15.60 15.07 -15.77
C GLU A 544 15.72 14.00 -14.65
N GLU A 545 16.18 14.39 -13.48
CA GLU A 545 16.44 13.54 -12.31
C GLU A 545 17.67 12.59 -12.44
N ILE A 546 18.39 12.55 -13.56
CA ILE A 546 19.59 11.72 -13.73
C ILE A 546 20.85 12.58 -13.53
N GLY A 547 21.47 12.43 -12.36
CA GLY A 547 22.72 13.14 -12.06
C GLY A 547 23.97 12.45 -12.62
N PRO A 548 25.14 13.17 -12.63
CA PRO A 548 26.40 12.62 -13.14
C PRO A 548 26.81 11.28 -12.52
N THR A 549 26.63 11.11 -11.21
CA THR A 549 26.98 9.86 -10.49
C THR A 549 26.11 8.68 -10.92
N MET A 550 24.83 8.93 -11.24
CA MET A 550 23.92 7.90 -11.76
C MET A 550 24.31 7.51 -13.18
N ALA A 551 24.63 8.50 -14.02
CA ALA A 551 25.13 8.26 -15.38
C ALA A 551 26.43 7.46 -15.38
N ASP A 552 27.37 7.75 -14.47
CA ASP A 552 28.58 6.98 -14.28
C ASP A 552 28.30 5.52 -13.92
N SER A 553 27.36 5.28 -13.01
CA SER A 553 26.96 3.93 -12.63
C SER A 553 26.37 3.12 -13.80
N ILE A 554 25.62 3.76 -14.70
CA ILE A 554 25.08 3.12 -15.90
C ILE A 554 26.22 2.79 -16.89
N VAL A 555 27.13 3.72 -17.13
CA VAL A 555 28.25 3.51 -18.02
C VAL A 555 29.16 2.39 -17.51
N GLU A 556 29.49 2.39 -16.20
CA GLU A 556 30.30 1.33 -15.58
C GLU A 556 29.58 -0.05 -15.71
N TYR A 557 28.28 -0.09 -15.49
CA TYR A 557 27.48 -1.32 -15.61
C TYR A 557 27.53 -1.93 -17.00
N ARG A 558 27.39 -1.10 -18.05
CA ARG A 558 27.40 -1.53 -19.46
C ARG A 558 28.80 -1.97 -19.96
N GLN A 559 29.85 -1.53 -19.31
CA GLN A 559 31.23 -1.89 -19.69
C GLN A 559 31.66 -3.24 -19.10
N ASP A 560 30.90 -3.78 -18.15
CA ASP A 560 31.22 -5.07 -17.54
C ASP A 560 30.72 -6.22 -18.44
N PRO A 561 31.64 -7.08 -18.94
CA PRO A 561 31.29 -8.18 -19.84
C PRO A 561 30.24 -9.14 -19.25
N THR A 562 30.24 -9.31 -17.91
CA THR A 562 29.28 -10.18 -17.22
C THR A 562 27.88 -9.61 -17.32
N HIS A 563 27.72 -8.31 -17.12
CA HIS A 563 26.44 -7.63 -17.24
C HIS A 563 25.93 -7.60 -18.68
N VAL A 564 26.83 -7.42 -19.65
CA VAL A 564 26.48 -7.49 -21.07
C VAL A 564 25.95 -8.89 -21.42
N ALA A 565 26.64 -9.96 -20.97
CA ALA A 565 26.19 -11.32 -21.19
C ALA A 565 24.80 -11.61 -20.56
N ILE A 566 24.52 -11.04 -19.37
CA ILE A 566 23.20 -11.14 -18.74
C ILE A 566 22.13 -10.47 -19.60
N ILE A 567 22.37 -9.24 -20.09
CA ILE A 567 21.44 -8.52 -20.95
C ILE A 567 21.15 -9.28 -22.24
N GLU A 568 22.21 -9.82 -22.88
CA GLU A 568 22.08 -10.64 -24.09
C GLU A 568 21.29 -11.92 -23.81
N GLY A 569 21.57 -12.62 -22.70
CA GLY A 569 20.86 -13.82 -22.29
C GLY A 569 19.36 -13.57 -22.02
N LEU A 570 19.03 -12.48 -21.33
CA LEU A 570 17.63 -12.08 -21.10
C LEU A 570 16.92 -11.72 -22.41
N THR A 571 17.63 -11.07 -23.34
CA THR A 571 17.10 -10.77 -24.68
C THR A 571 16.81 -12.05 -25.46
N GLN A 572 17.74 -13.03 -25.44
CA GLN A 572 17.57 -14.34 -26.08
C GLN A 572 16.45 -15.15 -25.41
N ALA A 573 16.26 -15.03 -24.11
CA ALA A 573 15.16 -15.63 -23.38
C ALA A 573 13.78 -15.04 -23.75
N GLY A 574 13.73 -13.96 -24.52
CA GLY A 574 12.53 -13.35 -25.07
C GLY A 574 11.85 -12.36 -24.12
N LEU A 575 12.60 -11.70 -23.23
CA LEU A 575 12.06 -10.62 -22.42
C LEU A 575 11.75 -9.39 -23.30
N LYS A 576 10.71 -8.66 -22.94
CA LYS A 576 10.34 -7.41 -23.61
C LYS A 576 11.35 -6.31 -23.30
N MET A 577 12.28 -6.09 -24.22
CA MET A 577 13.38 -5.15 -24.12
C MET A 577 13.05 -3.75 -24.69
N THR A 578 11.77 -3.45 -24.83
CA THR A 578 11.26 -2.18 -25.37
C THR A 578 10.16 -1.62 -24.46
N VAL A 579 9.98 -0.31 -24.54
CA VAL A 579 8.77 0.35 -24.05
C VAL A 579 7.72 0.24 -25.16
N ASP A 580 6.44 0.07 -24.80
CA ASP A 580 5.36 0.23 -25.77
C ASP A 580 5.46 1.65 -26.34
N VAL A 581 5.96 1.75 -27.55
CA VAL A 581 5.89 3.00 -28.31
C VAL A 581 4.42 3.13 -28.69
N ILE A 582 3.72 4.08 -28.11
CA ILE A 582 2.53 4.62 -28.73
C ILE A 582 3.07 5.21 -30.03
N GLU A 583 2.90 4.49 -31.15
CA GLU A 583 3.28 5.05 -32.46
C GLU A 583 2.58 6.39 -32.55
N ALA A 584 3.35 7.45 -32.77
CA ALA A 584 2.77 8.75 -33.00
C ALA A 584 1.93 8.64 -34.26
N ALA A 585 0.60 8.52 -34.09
CA ALA A 585 -0.35 8.45 -35.18
C ALA A 585 -0.39 9.80 -35.94
N GLY A 586 0.12 10.86 -35.31
CA GLY A 586 0.25 12.20 -35.88
C GLY A 586 0.67 13.25 -34.84
N ASN A 587 0.87 14.48 -35.28
CA ASN A 587 1.20 15.63 -34.42
C ASN A 587 0.02 16.63 -34.36
N GLN A 588 -1.21 16.21 -34.70
CA GLN A 588 -2.37 17.09 -34.81
C GLN A 588 -2.76 17.74 -33.47
N MET A 589 -2.33 17.12 -32.34
CA MET A 589 -2.59 17.59 -30.98
C MET A 589 -1.32 18.11 -30.29
N GLU A 590 -0.23 18.36 -31.04
CA GLU A 590 1.02 18.87 -30.49
C GLU A 590 0.82 20.24 -29.82
N GLY A 591 1.26 20.35 -28.56
CA GLY A 591 1.09 21.55 -27.74
C GLY A 591 -0.22 21.61 -26.94
N GLU A 592 -1.17 20.70 -27.18
CA GLU A 592 -2.39 20.61 -26.39
C GLU A 592 -2.14 19.93 -25.03
N ILE A 593 -2.62 20.56 -23.97
CA ILE A 593 -2.63 19.98 -22.61
C ILE A 593 -4.09 19.64 -22.30
N VAL A 594 -4.38 18.33 -22.31
CA VAL A 594 -5.75 17.83 -22.27
C VAL A 594 -6.06 17.22 -20.89
N VAL A 595 -7.26 17.49 -20.39
CA VAL A 595 -7.84 16.84 -19.21
C VAL A 595 -9.09 16.08 -19.62
N LEU A 596 -9.16 14.80 -19.29
CA LEU A 596 -10.35 13.96 -19.47
C LEU A 596 -11.11 13.89 -18.15
N THR A 597 -12.41 14.19 -18.19
CA THR A 597 -13.28 14.19 -17.01
C THR A 597 -14.65 13.58 -17.33
N GLY A 598 -15.35 13.08 -16.31
CA GLY A 598 -16.61 12.36 -16.51
C GLY A 598 -16.43 10.95 -17.07
N LYS A 599 -17.53 10.27 -17.34
CA LYS A 599 -17.58 8.95 -17.95
C LYS A 599 -17.74 9.13 -19.46
N LEU A 600 -16.85 8.55 -20.23
CA LEU A 600 -17.00 8.45 -21.68
C LEU A 600 -17.66 7.10 -21.99
N GLU A 601 -18.72 7.12 -22.83
CA GLU A 601 -19.43 5.89 -23.23
C GLU A 601 -18.70 5.15 -24.35
N ILE A 602 -18.04 5.90 -25.26
CA ILE A 602 -17.39 5.32 -26.43
C ILE A 602 -16.14 4.50 -26.08
N MET A 603 -15.40 4.91 -25.06
CA MET A 603 -14.18 4.22 -24.61
C MET A 603 -13.76 4.64 -23.21
N GLY A 604 -12.87 3.86 -22.56
CA GLY A 604 -12.31 4.23 -21.27
C GLY A 604 -11.40 5.47 -21.35
N ARG A 605 -11.43 6.35 -20.31
CA ARG A 605 -10.57 7.55 -20.24
C ARG A 605 -9.07 7.25 -20.43
N SER A 606 -8.61 6.09 -19.97
CA SER A 606 -7.22 5.65 -20.15
C SER A 606 -6.89 5.38 -21.61
N GLU A 607 -7.82 4.82 -22.33
CA GLU A 607 -7.72 4.54 -23.77
C GLU A 607 -7.80 5.83 -24.57
N ALA A 608 -8.78 6.70 -24.29
CA ALA A 608 -8.89 8.02 -24.87
C ALA A 608 -7.62 8.86 -24.65
N GLY A 609 -7.04 8.79 -23.44
CA GLY A 609 -5.77 9.44 -23.13
C GLY A 609 -4.62 8.96 -24.00
N LYS A 610 -4.48 7.65 -24.18
CA LYS A 610 -3.42 7.06 -25.03
C LYS A 610 -3.55 7.47 -26.50
N ILE A 611 -4.78 7.53 -27.01
CA ILE A 611 -5.02 7.98 -28.37
C ILE A 611 -4.59 9.44 -28.55
N LEU A 612 -5.01 10.32 -27.65
CA LEU A 612 -4.62 11.73 -27.72
C LEU A 612 -3.11 11.94 -27.55
N GLU A 613 -2.45 11.16 -26.67
CA GLU A 613 -0.99 11.15 -26.53
C GLU A 613 -0.28 10.66 -27.80
N ALA A 614 -0.84 9.68 -28.50
CA ALA A 614 -0.35 9.22 -29.80
C ALA A 614 -0.40 10.31 -30.88
N HIS A 615 -1.29 11.28 -30.74
CA HIS A 615 -1.40 12.45 -31.63
C HIS A 615 -0.66 13.70 -31.12
N GLY A 616 0.17 13.57 -30.06
CA GLY A 616 1.03 14.63 -29.55
C GLY A 616 0.48 15.46 -28.39
N ALA A 617 -0.71 15.14 -27.86
CA ALA A 617 -1.27 15.81 -26.68
C ALA A 617 -0.54 15.41 -25.40
N LYS A 618 -0.53 16.31 -24.41
CA LYS A 618 -0.10 16.01 -23.04
C LYS A 618 -1.31 15.82 -22.14
N ILE A 619 -1.51 14.60 -21.62
CA ILE A 619 -2.63 14.32 -20.71
C ILE A 619 -2.26 14.70 -19.27
N THR A 620 -3.16 15.41 -18.59
CA THR A 620 -2.99 15.80 -17.18
C THR A 620 -4.22 15.45 -16.34
N GLY A 621 -3.99 15.13 -15.07
CA GLY A 621 -5.06 14.72 -14.15
C GLY A 621 -5.89 15.88 -13.57
N SER A 622 -5.45 17.13 -13.72
CA SER A 622 -6.11 18.29 -13.11
C SER A 622 -6.16 19.49 -14.05
N VAL A 623 -7.24 20.26 -13.96
CA VAL A 623 -7.43 21.49 -14.73
C VAL A 623 -6.63 22.63 -14.11
N SER A 624 -5.82 23.31 -14.92
CA SER A 624 -5.00 24.46 -14.51
C SER A 624 -5.00 25.53 -15.64
N LYS A 625 -4.44 26.70 -15.37
CA LYS A 625 -4.27 27.77 -16.40
C LYS A 625 -3.45 27.33 -17.63
N LYS A 626 -2.73 26.22 -17.54
CA LYS A 626 -1.96 25.63 -18.64
C LYS A 626 -2.77 24.62 -19.47
N THR A 627 -3.94 24.19 -18.97
CA THR A 627 -4.82 23.26 -19.68
C THR A 627 -5.43 23.98 -20.86
N THR A 628 -5.38 23.37 -22.05
CA THR A 628 -5.87 23.95 -23.30
C THR A 628 -7.20 23.35 -23.74
N LEU A 629 -7.45 22.11 -23.38
CA LEU A 629 -8.66 21.36 -23.74
C LEU A 629 -9.13 20.49 -22.57
N VAL A 630 -10.44 20.48 -22.34
CA VAL A 630 -11.10 19.53 -21.43
C VAL A 630 -12.11 18.71 -22.22
N VAL A 631 -11.99 17.40 -22.18
CA VAL A 631 -12.98 16.46 -22.72
C VAL A 631 -13.89 16.04 -21.57
N ALA A 632 -15.16 16.38 -21.66
CA ALA A 632 -16.16 16.19 -20.64
C ALA A 632 -17.19 15.13 -21.08
N GLY A 633 -17.10 13.94 -20.51
CA GLY A 633 -18.15 12.91 -20.60
C GLY A 633 -19.28 13.15 -19.62
N GLU A 634 -20.18 12.18 -19.44
CA GLU A 634 -21.22 12.24 -18.43
C GLU A 634 -20.60 12.41 -17.02
N ASP A 635 -21.28 13.13 -16.14
CA ASP A 635 -20.88 13.39 -14.75
C ASP A 635 -19.48 14.04 -14.58
N SER A 636 -19.20 15.05 -15.38
CA SER A 636 -17.89 15.70 -15.48
C SER A 636 -17.43 16.52 -14.24
N GLY A 637 -18.27 16.69 -13.21
CA GLY A 637 -17.96 17.22 -11.88
C GLY A 637 -17.15 18.53 -11.83
N SER A 638 -16.40 18.71 -10.74
CA SER A 638 -15.64 19.94 -10.42
C SER A 638 -14.59 20.35 -11.46
N LYS A 639 -14.08 19.43 -12.27
CA LYS A 639 -13.12 19.75 -13.33
C LYS A 639 -13.75 20.53 -14.47
N LEU A 640 -14.99 20.22 -14.82
CA LEU A 640 -15.75 20.96 -15.81
C LEU A 640 -16.07 22.38 -15.32
N THR A 641 -16.50 22.52 -14.07
CA THR A 641 -16.74 23.82 -13.43
C THR A 641 -15.48 24.68 -13.49
N LYS A 642 -14.36 24.13 -13.07
CA LYS A 642 -13.06 24.82 -13.06
C LYS A 642 -12.56 25.17 -14.47
N ALA A 643 -12.83 24.35 -15.47
CA ALA A 643 -12.51 24.65 -16.86
C ALA A 643 -13.29 25.84 -17.35
N ASN A 644 -14.58 25.89 -17.04
CA ASN A 644 -15.47 27.01 -17.38
C ASN A 644 -15.06 28.32 -16.70
N GLU A 645 -14.69 28.26 -15.39
CA GLU A 645 -14.19 29.41 -14.63
C GLU A 645 -12.88 29.99 -15.21
N LEU A 646 -12.00 29.11 -15.71
CA LEU A 646 -10.73 29.49 -16.31
C LEU A 646 -10.84 29.83 -17.79
N GLY A 647 -12.04 29.73 -18.41
CA GLY A 647 -12.27 30.00 -19.82
C GLY A 647 -11.57 29.00 -20.75
N ILE A 648 -11.33 27.77 -20.28
CA ILE A 648 -10.68 26.71 -21.05
C ILE A 648 -11.70 26.09 -22.02
N ARG A 649 -11.25 25.74 -23.22
CA ARG A 649 -12.07 25.03 -24.18
C ARG A 649 -12.52 23.69 -23.63
N VAL A 650 -13.83 23.47 -23.60
CA VAL A 650 -14.44 22.20 -23.19
C VAL A 650 -15.15 21.60 -24.40
N ILE A 651 -14.96 20.31 -24.63
CA ILE A 651 -15.71 19.52 -25.59
C ILE A 651 -16.48 18.42 -24.89
N ASN A 652 -17.69 18.14 -25.35
CA ASN A 652 -18.49 17.02 -24.88
C ASN A 652 -18.09 15.71 -25.58
N GLU A 653 -18.76 14.62 -25.29
CA GLU A 653 -18.43 13.31 -25.88
C GLU A 653 -18.71 13.25 -27.37
N GLU A 654 -19.76 13.89 -27.86
CA GLU A 654 -20.09 13.97 -29.31
C GLU A 654 -18.98 14.71 -30.07
N GLU A 655 -18.53 15.84 -29.54
CA GLU A 655 -17.42 16.62 -30.10
C GLU A 655 -16.09 15.87 -29.99
N PHE A 656 -15.91 15.05 -28.94
CA PHE A 656 -14.74 14.18 -28.78
C PHE A 656 -14.76 13.07 -29.84
N VAL A 657 -15.92 12.47 -30.13
CA VAL A 657 -16.08 11.48 -31.21
C VAL A 657 -15.72 12.12 -32.56
N GLU A 658 -16.16 13.37 -32.82
CA GLU A 658 -15.78 14.08 -34.03
C GLU A 658 -14.27 14.38 -34.10
N LEU A 659 -13.65 14.72 -32.94
CA LEU A 659 -12.21 14.87 -32.84
C LEU A 659 -11.48 13.55 -33.18
N LEU A 660 -11.93 12.41 -32.66
CA LEU A 660 -11.35 11.09 -32.94
C LEU A 660 -11.51 10.71 -34.43
N ARG A 661 -12.62 11.07 -35.07
CA ARG A 661 -12.81 10.90 -36.54
C ARG A 661 -11.81 11.74 -37.32
N ASN A 662 -11.61 12.99 -36.93
CA ASN A 662 -10.66 13.89 -37.57
C ASN A 662 -9.20 13.42 -37.36
N LEU A 663 -8.94 12.72 -36.30
CA LEU A 663 -7.63 12.05 -36.02
C LEU A 663 -7.48 10.71 -36.74
N GLY A 664 -8.56 10.18 -37.34
CA GLY A 664 -8.55 8.91 -38.07
C GLY A 664 -8.64 7.65 -37.18
N GLU A 665 -9.00 7.81 -35.93
CA GLU A 665 -9.02 6.73 -34.92
C GLU A 665 -10.35 5.95 -34.89
N ILE A 666 -11.41 6.56 -35.38
CA ILE A 666 -12.74 5.91 -35.53
C ILE A 666 -13.37 6.31 -36.86
N GLN A 667 -14.26 5.43 -37.40
CA GLN A 667 -14.97 5.65 -38.67
C GLN A 667 -16.21 6.54 -38.52
#